data_d91b9b3278687c198ab39b1edc95f237
#
_entry.id   d91b9b3278687c198ab39b1edc95f237
#
_cell.length_a   1.000
_cell.length_b   1.000
_cell.length_c   1.000
_cell.angle_alpha   90.00
_cell.angle_beta   90.00
_cell.angle_gamma   90.00
#
_symmetry.space_group_name_H-M   'P 1'
#
loop_
_entity.id
_entity.type
_entity.pdbx_description
1 polymer ?
#
loop_
_entity_poly.entity_id
_entity_poly.type
_entity_poly.pdbx_seq_one_letter_code
_entity_poly.pdbx_strand_id
1 'polypeptide(L)'
;MEKTLQILQQYFGYDSFRLHQANAIKNVIAKKDTFVLMPTGGGKSLCYQIPALALEGTAIVISPLIALMKDQVDALRINGVPAAYLNSTMNSLEQNETFHQLKEGKLKLLYVAPEKLSADNGLFLNLLKDINISLFAVDEAHCVSHWGHDFRPDYLFLNGLKNHFPQIPIIALTASADEITRMDIIKQLNLQEPTVLISSFDRANLKYFVQPKQSVLSNILQYLNDHPNDSGIIYCLSRKGTEDMTNNLKENGINAAFYHAGIASSERAQTQDDFIKDKIRVMVATIAFGMGIDKSNVRFVIHADLPKNIESYYQETGRAGRDGLPSEAILFYSNMDVIKLKRFARIEGNEEQTTLMLRKLQQMADFAEMQKCRRQYLMEYFGELHPGNCNSCDYCLSDFENWDATIDAQKLLSAVFRLKERYGKNLIIDFLRGSKGAKITDYMRGLPTYGVGRNADKNYWHHLTKQLLLNGFLQESNEEFPVLKLTEKSKEVLFNRKKVNLQKVKEFAKAVTVAEKENYYPKNEVNEHPDLFDELRVLRRQQAEQENVPPYVIFSDATLLELANYLPHTKEDLDQINGFGAFKIEKYGEIFLNLISEYCRKNNLTSKISEKKPKKQSTPKKENQYQAGTYTTTFQMYKAGNNIEDIAKIRNLSVNTIQTHLVNFVEVGTIKPSELMDTNKIEPIISIAKSQNIPSLKAIKEELGEEYSYFEIHVALAFYKLQEKKWQNQK
;
A
#
# COMPACT_ATOMS: atom_id res chain seq x y z
N MET A 1 11.07 -3.41 28.73
CA MET A 1 9.70 -3.09 28.22
C MET A 1 9.02 -2.02 29.08
N GLU A 2 9.09 -2.10 30.41
CA GLU A 2 8.50 -1.07 31.28
C GLU A 2 9.03 0.34 30.99
N LYS A 3 10.36 0.52 30.94
CA LYS A 3 11.00 1.79 30.55
C LYS A 3 10.51 2.32 29.20
N THR A 4 10.28 1.43 28.20
CA THR A 4 9.81 1.85 26.87
C THR A 4 8.34 2.26 26.86
N LEU A 5 7.51 1.68 27.72
CA LEU A 5 6.13 2.11 27.93
C LEU A 5 6.08 3.47 28.65
N GLN A 6 6.94 3.69 29.65
CA GLN A 6 7.06 4.99 30.30
C GLN A 6 7.46 6.09 29.31
N ILE A 7 8.44 5.81 28.42
CA ILE A 7 8.83 6.74 27.34
C ILE A 7 7.65 7.01 26.40
N LEU A 8 6.90 5.96 26.01
CA LEU A 8 5.74 6.10 25.14
C LEU A 8 4.66 7.00 25.76
N GLN A 9 4.35 6.82 27.04
CA GLN A 9 3.41 7.66 27.77
C GLN A 9 3.92 9.07 27.94
N GLN A 10 5.14 9.22 28.43
CA GLN A 10 5.74 10.53 28.75
C GLN A 10 5.82 11.46 27.53
N TYR A 11 6.34 10.97 26.39
CA TYR A 11 6.61 11.81 25.22
C TYR A 11 5.44 11.81 24.21
N PHE A 12 4.70 10.71 24.10
CA PHE A 12 3.69 10.56 23.04
C PHE A 12 2.26 10.44 23.56
N GLY A 13 2.05 10.25 24.86
CA GLY A 13 0.72 10.16 25.48
C GLY A 13 -0.06 8.90 25.10
N TYR A 14 0.63 7.77 24.89
CA TYR A 14 0.00 6.49 24.60
C TYR A 14 0.34 5.45 25.66
N ASP A 15 -0.66 4.67 26.08
CA ASP A 15 -0.50 3.69 27.18
C ASP A 15 -0.04 2.32 26.68
N SER A 16 -0.10 2.04 25.38
CA SER A 16 0.23 0.73 24.82
C SER A 16 0.77 0.81 23.41
N PHE A 17 1.64 -0.12 23.07
CA PHE A 17 2.11 -0.32 21.70
C PHE A 17 1.04 -0.97 20.83
N ARG A 18 1.01 -0.62 19.54
CA ARG A 18 0.10 -1.17 18.54
C ARG A 18 0.86 -2.13 17.62
N LEU A 19 0.15 -3.07 16.99
CA LEU A 19 0.72 -3.98 16.01
C LEU A 19 2.03 -4.63 16.52
N HIS A 20 3.06 -4.67 15.68
CA HIS A 20 4.38 -5.20 16.02
C HIS A 20 5.36 -4.18 16.62
N GLN A 21 4.90 -2.98 17.05
CA GLN A 21 5.77 -1.97 17.63
C GLN A 21 6.60 -2.50 18.82
N ALA A 22 5.94 -3.20 19.77
CA ALA A 22 6.61 -3.77 20.94
C ALA A 22 7.74 -4.74 20.55
N ASN A 23 7.51 -5.58 19.55
CA ASN A 23 8.48 -6.55 19.07
C ASN A 23 9.64 -5.87 18.35
N ALA A 24 9.36 -4.88 17.49
CA ALA A 24 10.38 -4.10 16.80
C ALA A 24 11.28 -3.36 17.79
N ILE A 25 10.70 -2.65 18.76
CA ILE A 25 11.40 -1.94 19.81
C ILE A 25 12.30 -2.88 20.62
N LYS A 26 11.77 -4.04 21.04
CA LYS A 26 12.52 -5.05 21.77
C LYS A 26 13.75 -5.55 21.01
N ASN A 27 13.60 -5.82 19.72
CA ASN A 27 14.68 -6.32 18.87
C ASN A 27 15.77 -5.27 18.67
N VAL A 28 15.40 -4.03 18.38
CA VAL A 28 16.36 -2.93 18.21
C VAL A 28 17.15 -2.67 19.50
N ILE A 29 16.48 -2.66 20.66
CA ILE A 29 17.15 -2.53 21.96
C ILE A 29 18.11 -3.70 22.24
N ALA A 30 17.75 -4.91 21.77
CA ALA A 30 18.61 -6.08 21.82
C ALA A 30 19.72 -6.09 20.76
N LYS A 31 19.92 -4.98 20.03
CA LYS A 31 20.89 -4.79 18.95
C LYS A 31 20.75 -5.77 17.78
N LYS A 32 19.51 -6.20 17.47
CA LYS A 32 19.19 -7.07 16.34
C LYS A 32 18.70 -6.25 15.15
N ASP A 33 19.18 -6.61 13.96
CA ASP A 33 18.63 -6.05 12.73
C ASP A 33 17.18 -6.46 12.60
N THR A 34 16.34 -5.51 12.15
CA THR A 34 14.89 -5.70 12.12
C THR A 34 14.32 -5.14 10.83
N PHE A 35 13.51 -5.92 10.14
CA PHE A 35 12.70 -5.45 9.03
C PHE A 35 11.25 -5.32 9.47
N VAL A 36 10.64 -4.15 9.24
CA VAL A 36 9.27 -3.83 9.66
C VAL A 36 8.44 -3.45 8.44
N LEU A 37 7.44 -4.25 8.15
CA LEU A 37 6.40 -3.95 7.17
C LEU A 37 5.11 -3.63 7.91
N MET A 38 4.70 -2.37 7.85
CA MET A 38 3.58 -1.86 8.62
C MET A 38 2.82 -0.81 7.81
N PRO A 39 1.46 -0.84 7.75
CA PRO A 39 0.70 0.08 6.92
C PRO A 39 0.97 1.54 7.28
N THR A 40 0.66 2.44 6.36
CA THR A 40 0.67 3.89 6.63
C THR A 40 -0.31 4.19 7.77
N GLY A 41 0.07 5.05 8.72
CA GLY A 41 -0.71 5.31 9.94
C GLY A 41 -0.57 4.24 11.03
N GLY A 42 0.19 3.15 10.81
CA GLY A 42 0.48 2.12 11.81
C GLY A 42 1.46 2.54 12.91
N GLY A 43 2.04 3.75 12.82
CA GLY A 43 3.01 4.26 13.79
C GLY A 43 4.40 3.67 13.63
N LYS A 44 4.87 3.48 12.38
CA LYS A 44 6.22 3.00 12.04
C LYS A 44 7.32 3.79 12.75
N SER A 45 7.19 5.11 12.81
CA SER A 45 8.20 6.00 13.39
C SER A 45 8.49 5.67 14.86
N LEU A 46 7.49 5.24 15.64
CA LEU A 46 7.69 4.84 17.04
C LEU A 46 8.63 3.64 17.20
N CYS A 47 8.72 2.78 16.17
CA CYS A 47 9.58 1.59 16.21
C CYS A 47 11.09 1.93 16.30
N TYR A 48 11.49 3.14 15.88
CA TYR A 48 12.86 3.63 16.05
C TYR A 48 12.97 4.82 17.00
N GLN A 49 11.92 5.64 17.14
CA GLN A 49 11.92 6.78 18.06
C GLN A 49 11.99 6.34 19.53
N ILE A 50 11.23 5.33 19.92
CA ILE A 50 11.27 4.79 21.28
C ILE A 50 12.63 4.17 21.63
N PRO A 51 13.24 3.30 20.80
CA PRO A 51 14.60 2.82 21.04
C PRO A 51 15.64 3.95 21.10
N ALA A 52 15.54 4.96 20.23
CA ALA A 52 16.44 6.12 20.26
C ALA A 52 16.42 6.85 21.61
N LEU A 53 15.24 6.98 22.22
CA LEU A 53 15.09 7.58 23.55
C LEU A 53 15.52 6.65 24.69
N ALA A 54 15.39 5.34 24.52
CA ALA A 54 15.73 4.35 25.54
C ALA A 54 17.23 4.04 25.61
N LEU A 55 17.94 4.16 24.47
CA LEU A 55 19.38 3.89 24.33
C LEU A 55 20.23 5.15 24.51
N GLU A 56 21.50 4.94 24.83
CA GLU A 56 22.50 6.00 24.80
C GLU A 56 22.94 6.30 23.37
N GLY A 57 23.31 7.56 23.11
CA GLY A 57 23.74 8.02 21.78
C GLY A 57 22.62 8.58 20.91
N THR A 58 22.93 8.79 19.64
CA THR A 58 22.05 9.38 18.63
C THR A 58 21.59 8.34 17.63
N ALA A 59 20.30 8.27 17.34
CA ALA A 59 19.76 7.48 16.23
C ALA A 59 19.89 8.26 14.91
N ILE A 60 20.40 7.60 13.87
CA ILE A 60 20.50 8.16 12.52
C ILE A 60 19.35 7.60 11.70
N VAL A 61 18.44 8.48 11.25
CA VAL A 61 17.25 8.12 10.48
C VAL A 61 17.45 8.55 9.02
N ILE A 62 17.56 7.58 8.13
CA ILE A 62 17.67 7.82 6.68
C ILE A 62 16.27 7.89 6.12
N SER A 63 15.91 9.04 5.54
CA SER A 63 14.60 9.28 4.94
C SER A 63 14.74 9.94 3.56
N PRO A 64 13.93 9.54 2.55
CA PRO A 64 14.11 10.03 1.19
C PRO A 64 13.48 11.41 0.94
N LEU A 65 12.83 12.01 1.94
CA LEU A 65 11.93 13.12 1.76
C LEU A 65 12.19 14.25 2.76
N ILE A 66 12.67 15.37 2.26
CA ILE A 66 13.02 16.56 3.04
C ILE A 66 11.82 17.08 3.86
N ALA A 67 10.63 17.14 3.23
CA ALA A 67 9.43 17.61 3.90
C ALA A 67 9.03 16.70 5.08
N LEU A 68 9.08 15.36 4.87
CA LEU A 68 8.79 14.40 5.94
C LEU A 68 9.78 14.50 7.10
N MET A 69 11.07 14.68 6.80
CA MET A 69 12.08 14.90 7.85
C MET A 69 11.75 16.10 8.72
N LYS A 70 11.36 17.22 8.09
CA LYS A 70 10.96 18.43 8.81
C LYS A 70 9.76 18.17 9.71
N ASP A 71 8.68 17.59 9.16
CA ASP A 71 7.46 17.32 9.93
C ASP A 71 7.72 16.38 11.11
N GLN A 72 8.54 15.35 10.93
CA GLN A 72 8.93 14.42 12.01
C GLN A 72 9.77 15.12 13.08
N VAL A 73 10.73 15.97 12.70
CA VAL A 73 11.57 16.71 13.64
C VAL A 73 10.74 17.75 14.42
N ASP A 74 9.85 18.45 13.75
CA ASP A 74 8.99 19.45 14.39
C ASP A 74 8.05 18.76 15.41
N ALA A 75 7.46 17.61 15.04
CA ALA A 75 6.64 16.81 15.96
C ALA A 75 7.44 16.30 17.17
N LEU A 76 8.68 15.85 16.98
CA LEU A 76 9.55 15.39 18.05
C LEU A 76 9.91 16.53 19.01
N ARG A 77 10.25 17.70 18.47
CA ARG A 77 10.60 18.89 19.28
C ARG A 77 9.41 19.36 20.13
N ILE A 78 8.19 19.35 19.56
CA ILE A 78 6.96 19.67 20.30
C ILE A 78 6.70 18.68 21.43
N ASN A 79 7.09 17.41 21.24
CA ASN A 79 7.01 16.41 22.29
C ASN A 79 8.18 16.48 23.30
N GLY A 80 9.08 17.47 23.19
CA GLY A 80 10.23 17.64 24.06
C GLY A 80 11.42 16.73 23.73
N VAL A 81 11.48 16.14 22.53
CA VAL A 81 12.57 15.26 22.09
C VAL A 81 13.61 16.05 21.29
N PRO A 82 14.91 16.05 21.66
CA PRO A 82 15.97 16.70 20.90
C PRO A 82 16.19 15.98 19.56
N ALA A 83 15.75 16.60 18.48
CA ALA A 83 15.87 16.07 17.12
C ALA A 83 16.29 17.17 16.13
N ALA A 84 17.02 16.78 15.08
CA ALA A 84 17.41 17.66 14.00
C ALA A 84 17.36 16.92 12.66
N TYR A 85 17.49 17.63 11.54
CA TYR A 85 17.65 17.05 10.21
C TYR A 85 18.85 17.68 9.50
N LEU A 86 19.41 16.93 8.53
CA LEU A 86 20.45 17.38 7.59
C LEU A 86 20.01 17.07 6.17
N ASN A 87 19.86 18.09 5.35
CA ASN A 87 19.47 17.95 3.95
C ASN A 87 20.12 19.04 3.07
N SER A 88 19.92 18.98 1.76
CA SER A 88 20.50 19.89 0.77
C SER A 88 19.91 21.31 0.76
N THR A 89 18.79 21.55 1.45
CA THR A 89 18.15 22.89 1.49
C THR A 89 18.66 23.77 2.62
N MET A 90 19.41 23.21 3.57
CA MET A 90 19.98 23.94 4.70
C MET A 90 21.21 24.75 4.28
N ASN A 91 21.32 25.96 4.81
CA ASN A 91 22.53 26.76 4.66
C ASN A 91 23.69 26.22 5.51
N SER A 92 24.92 26.69 5.25
CA SER A 92 26.12 26.20 5.91
C SER A 92 26.15 26.47 7.44
N LEU A 93 25.49 27.53 7.88
CA LEU A 93 25.41 27.87 9.32
C LEU A 93 24.52 26.85 10.04
N GLU A 94 23.35 26.57 9.49
CA GLU A 94 22.41 25.59 10.03
C GLU A 94 23.02 24.17 10.07
N GLN A 95 23.74 23.79 9.01
CA GLN A 95 24.44 22.49 8.97
C GLN A 95 25.54 22.45 10.07
N ASN A 96 26.35 23.48 10.21
CA ASN A 96 27.42 23.53 11.23
C ASN A 96 26.86 23.47 12.65
N GLU A 97 25.77 24.19 12.91
CA GLU A 97 25.08 24.12 14.21
C GLU A 97 24.58 22.71 14.51
N THR A 98 23.96 22.05 13.54
CA THR A 98 23.50 20.66 13.67
C THR A 98 24.66 19.70 13.92
N PHE A 99 25.80 19.87 13.23
CA PHE A 99 27.02 19.08 13.47
C PHE A 99 27.59 19.30 14.85
N HIS A 100 27.58 20.54 15.35
CA HIS A 100 28.05 20.87 16.71
C HIS A 100 27.19 20.15 17.76
N GLN A 101 25.85 20.27 17.66
CA GLN A 101 24.92 19.58 18.56
C GLN A 101 25.07 18.06 18.52
N LEU A 102 25.34 17.48 17.31
CA LEU A 102 25.58 16.05 17.14
C LEU A 102 26.86 15.60 17.87
N LYS A 103 27.97 16.35 17.69
CA LYS A 103 29.25 16.06 18.36
C LYS A 103 29.18 16.19 19.88
N GLU A 104 28.40 17.12 20.38
CA GLU A 104 28.17 17.29 21.81
C GLU A 104 27.20 16.25 22.40
N GLY A 105 26.63 15.37 21.59
CA GLY A 105 25.68 14.37 22.06
C GLY A 105 24.32 14.94 22.51
N LYS A 106 23.99 16.17 22.10
CA LYS A 106 22.74 16.85 22.44
C LYS A 106 21.54 16.34 21.69
N LEU A 107 21.73 15.60 20.58
CA LEU A 107 20.67 15.07 19.74
C LEU A 107 20.35 13.62 20.09
N LYS A 108 19.08 13.29 20.19
CA LYS A 108 18.57 11.91 20.27
C LYS A 108 18.28 11.31 18.92
N LEU A 109 17.80 12.10 17.96
CA LEU A 109 17.56 11.67 16.58
C LEU A 109 18.13 12.70 15.60
N LEU A 110 18.82 12.20 14.58
CA LEU A 110 19.24 12.97 13.43
C LEU A 110 18.66 12.35 12.14
N TYR A 111 17.80 13.08 11.46
CA TYR A 111 17.27 12.70 10.16
C TYR A 111 18.20 13.15 9.05
N VAL A 112 18.52 12.27 8.10
CA VAL A 112 19.51 12.51 7.04
C VAL A 112 18.94 12.07 5.70
N ALA A 113 19.12 12.89 4.68
CA ALA A 113 18.84 12.50 3.30
C ALA A 113 19.88 11.47 2.80
N PRO A 114 19.49 10.45 2.02
CA PRO A 114 20.40 9.42 1.55
C PRO A 114 21.56 9.99 0.74
N GLU A 115 21.33 11.05 -0.05
CA GLU A 115 22.35 11.75 -0.84
C GLU A 115 23.46 12.33 0.05
N LYS A 116 23.17 12.67 1.29
CA LYS A 116 24.18 13.20 2.22
C LYS A 116 25.16 12.11 2.67
N LEU A 117 24.73 10.85 2.69
CA LEU A 117 25.59 9.71 3.02
C LEU A 117 26.53 9.33 1.85
N SER A 118 26.08 9.54 0.61
CA SER A 118 26.86 9.26 -0.60
C SER A 118 27.72 10.45 -1.04
N ALA A 119 27.40 11.67 -0.60
CA ALA A 119 28.13 12.89 -0.96
C ALA A 119 29.56 12.89 -0.38
N ASP A 120 30.44 13.70 -1.00
CA ASP A 120 31.77 14.04 -0.51
C ASP A 120 32.67 12.83 -0.20
N ASN A 121 32.60 11.77 -1.03
CA ASN A 121 33.41 10.55 -0.89
C ASN A 121 33.31 9.90 0.51
N GLY A 122 32.15 10.00 1.15
CA GLY A 122 31.91 9.39 2.46
C GLY A 122 32.45 10.18 3.66
N LEU A 123 32.74 11.46 3.51
CA LEU A 123 33.18 12.33 4.61
C LEU A 123 32.21 12.32 5.77
N PHE A 124 30.91 12.34 5.50
CA PHE A 124 29.89 12.27 6.54
C PHE A 124 29.90 10.92 7.28
N LEU A 125 30.07 9.80 6.57
CA LEU A 125 30.21 8.47 7.20
C LEU A 125 31.43 8.40 8.12
N ASN A 126 32.54 9.05 7.73
CA ASN A 126 33.73 9.10 8.56
C ASN A 126 33.51 9.93 9.82
N LEU A 127 32.78 11.06 9.72
CA LEU A 127 32.39 11.84 10.87
C LEU A 127 31.48 11.03 11.84
N LEU A 128 30.60 10.20 11.32
CA LEU A 128 29.75 9.36 12.15
C LEU A 128 30.51 8.30 12.94
N LYS A 129 31.75 7.92 12.56
CA LYS A 129 32.58 6.99 13.35
C LYS A 129 32.98 7.53 14.70
N ASP A 130 33.06 8.86 14.85
CA ASP A 130 33.40 9.53 16.10
C ASP A 130 32.17 9.83 16.97
N ILE A 131 30.98 9.46 16.50
CA ILE A 131 29.73 9.71 17.20
C ILE A 131 29.22 8.42 17.85
N ASN A 132 28.70 8.52 19.07
CA ASN A 132 27.99 7.40 19.69
C ASN A 132 26.63 7.20 19.03
N ILE A 133 26.55 6.25 18.10
CA ILE A 133 25.33 5.93 17.36
C ILE A 133 24.59 4.81 18.07
N SER A 134 23.31 5.02 18.36
CA SER A 134 22.44 4.03 19.00
C SER A 134 21.83 3.02 18.01
N LEU A 135 21.42 3.47 16.84
CA LEU A 135 20.82 2.66 15.76
C LEU A 135 20.83 3.42 14.42
N PHE A 136 20.69 2.69 13.33
CA PHE A 136 20.29 3.23 12.02
C PHE A 136 18.84 2.85 11.74
N ALA A 137 18.02 3.81 11.33
CA ALA A 137 16.67 3.58 10.83
C ALA A 137 16.61 3.94 9.35
N VAL A 138 16.23 3.00 8.51
CA VAL A 138 16.01 3.21 7.07
C VAL A 138 14.52 3.29 6.83
N ASP A 139 14.02 4.52 6.70
CA ASP A 139 12.61 4.77 6.40
C ASP A 139 12.37 4.64 4.89
N GLU A 140 11.13 4.28 4.52
CA GLU A 140 10.74 3.97 3.14
C GLU A 140 11.76 3.01 2.44
N ALA A 141 12.14 1.96 3.17
CA ALA A 141 13.17 1.02 2.74
C ALA A 141 12.91 0.37 1.37
N HIS A 142 11.66 0.41 0.84
CA HIS A 142 11.35 -0.05 -0.51
C HIS A 142 12.10 0.74 -1.60
N CYS A 143 12.59 1.94 -1.28
CA CYS A 143 13.40 2.75 -2.21
C CYS A 143 14.76 2.11 -2.56
N VAL A 144 15.27 1.16 -1.77
CA VAL A 144 16.52 0.45 -2.07
C VAL A 144 16.34 -0.65 -3.13
N SER A 145 15.10 -1.11 -3.34
CA SER A 145 14.81 -2.24 -4.21
C SER A 145 14.45 -1.80 -5.63
N HIS A 146 15.08 -2.42 -6.62
CA HIS A 146 14.71 -2.25 -8.04
C HIS A 146 13.28 -2.72 -8.36
N TRP A 147 12.73 -3.61 -7.53
CA TRP A 147 11.36 -4.13 -7.62
C TRP A 147 10.35 -3.23 -6.91
N GLY A 148 10.84 -2.29 -6.09
CA GLY A 148 10.03 -1.29 -5.41
C GLY A 148 9.36 -0.34 -6.41
N HIS A 149 8.24 0.23 -5.99
CA HIS A 149 7.47 1.16 -6.85
C HIS A 149 8.09 2.57 -6.94
N ASP A 150 9.10 2.90 -6.10
CA ASP A 150 9.87 4.14 -6.08
C ASP A 150 11.35 3.87 -5.80
N PHE A 151 12.00 3.18 -6.73
CA PHE A 151 13.43 2.92 -6.63
C PHE A 151 14.26 4.22 -6.69
N ARG A 152 15.23 4.35 -5.77
CA ARG A 152 16.17 5.48 -5.69
C ARG A 152 17.60 4.99 -5.64
N PRO A 153 18.43 5.31 -6.66
CA PRO A 153 19.83 4.87 -6.72
C PRO A 153 20.65 5.21 -5.47
N ASP A 154 20.39 6.38 -4.85
CA ASP A 154 21.13 6.81 -3.66
C ASP A 154 20.95 5.88 -2.46
N TYR A 155 19.85 5.11 -2.40
CA TYR A 155 19.65 4.09 -1.36
C TYR A 155 20.57 2.87 -1.50
N LEU A 156 21.12 2.59 -2.68
CA LEU A 156 22.07 1.47 -2.85
C LEU A 156 23.35 1.67 -2.05
N PHE A 157 23.71 2.94 -1.77
CA PHE A 157 24.87 3.25 -0.94
C PHE A 157 24.76 2.72 0.48
N LEU A 158 23.52 2.51 0.97
CA LEU A 158 23.25 1.98 2.31
C LEU A 158 23.71 0.54 2.51
N ASN A 159 24.01 -0.21 1.43
CA ASN A 159 24.60 -1.54 1.50
C ASN A 159 25.90 -1.57 2.33
N GLY A 160 26.67 -0.48 2.28
CA GLY A 160 27.93 -0.33 3.00
C GLY A 160 27.81 -0.05 4.51
N LEU A 161 26.62 0.30 5.02
CA LEU A 161 26.46 0.73 6.43
C LEU A 161 26.94 -0.35 7.40
N LYS A 162 26.58 -1.62 7.19
CA LYS A 162 27.02 -2.73 8.05
C LYS A 162 28.52 -2.97 8.03
N ASN A 163 29.20 -2.66 6.93
CA ASN A 163 30.65 -2.78 6.84
C ASN A 163 31.36 -1.70 7.66
N HIS A 164 30.79 -0.51 7.72
CA HIS A 164 31.33 0.62 8.51
C HIS A 164 30.92 0.54 9.99
N PHE A 165 29.74 0.02 10.30
CA PHE A 165 29.13 -0.02 11.64
C PHE A 165 28.57 -1.41 11.97
N PRO A 166 29.39 -2.46 12.08
CA PRO A 166 28.92 -3.84 12.23
C PRO A 166 28.12 -4.10 13.49
N GLN A 167 28.37 -3.35 14.58
CA GLN A 167 27.75 -3.53 15.88
C GLN A 167 26.44 -2.70 16.06
N ILE A 168 26.17 -1.78 15.15
CA ILE A 168 24.99 -0.93 15.23
C ILE A 168 23.80 -1.61 14.55
N PRO A 169 22.66 -1.76 15.24
CA PRO A 169 21.47 -2.37 14.64
C PRO A 169 20.88 -1.48 13.54
N ILE A 170 20.40 -2.11 12.48
CA ILE A 170 19.63 -1.46 11.42
C ILE A 170 18.17 -1.89 11.54
N ILE A 171 17.27 -0.91 11.59
CA ILE A 171 15.84 -1.13 11.43
C ILE A 171 15.40 -0.57 10.08
N ALA A 172 14.90 -1.44 9.19
CA ALA A 172 14.36 -1.06 7.89
C ALA A 172 12.84 -1.08 7.94
N LEU A 173 12.21 0.03 7.53
CA LEU A 173 10.76 0.20 7.64
C LEU A 173 10.16 0.57 6.29
N THR A 174 9.00 -0.02 5.96
CA THR A 174 8.21 0.37 4.78
C THR A 174 6.73 0.08 5.00
N ALA A 175 5.87 0.75 4.23
CA ALA A 175 4.42 0.53 4.24
C ALA A 175 3.96 -0.45 3.15
N SER A 176 4.73 -0.62 2.09
CA SER A 176 4.32 -1.34 0.89
C SER A 176 5.50 -2.08 0.29
N ALA A 177 5.51 -3.38 0.44
CA ALA A 177 6.47 -4.27 -0.21
C ALA A 177 5.84 -5.66 -0.37
N ASP A 178 5.79 -6.14 -1.60
CA ASP A 178 5.49 -7.54 -1.87
C ASP A 178 6.65 -8.44 -1.40
N GLU A 179 6.51 -9.75 -1.49
CA GLU A 179 7.49 -10.69 -0.97
C GLU A 179 8.86 -10.56 -1.67
N ILE A 180 8.86 -10.33 -2.97
CA ILE A 180 10.08 -10.16 -3.78
C ILE A 180 10.82 -8.90 -3.33
N THR A 181 10.11 -7.81 -3.21
CA THR A 181 10.65 -6.53 -2.74
C THR A 181 11.22 -6.64 -1.33
N ARG A 182 10.55 -7.35 -0.42
CA ARG A 182 11.03 -7.58 0.96
C ARG A 182 12.38 -8.30 1.00
N MET A 183 12.50 -9.39 0.23
CA MET A 183 13.73 -10.17 0.16
C MET A 183 14.89 -9.34 -0.43
N ASP A 184 14.59 -8.55 -1.46
CA ASP A 184 15.58 -7.66 -2.06
C ASP A 184 16.03 -6.56 -1.09
N ILE A 185 15.12 -5.92 -0.35
CA ILE A 185 15.46 -4.93 0.70
C ILE A 185 16.43 -5.53 1.73
N ILE A 186 16.11 -6.70 2.27
CA ILE A 186 16.95 -7.37 3.27
C ILE A 186 18.36 -7.61 2.73
N LYS A 187 18.45 -8.05 1.47
CA LYS A 187 19.72 -8.30 0.79
C LYS A 187 20.49 -7.00 0.51
N GLN A 188 19.82 -5.99 -0.06
CA GLN A 188 20.47 -4.73 -0.45
C GLN A 188 20.95 -3.94 0.77
N LEU A 189 20.27 -3.99 1.90
CA LEU A 189 20.71 -3.37 3.14
C LEU A 189 21.69 -4.24 3.95
N ASN A 190 22.03 -5.43 3.46
CA ASN A 190 22.95 -6.39 4.11
C ASN A 190 22.55 -6.65 5.58
N LEU A 191 21.24 -6.80 5.86
CA LEU A 191 20.76 -7.05 7.21
C LEU A 191 21.20 -8.43 7.69
N GLN A 192 21.76 -8.49 8.91
CA GLN A 192 22.29 -9.72 9.49
C GLN A 192 21.23 -10.44 10.30
N GLU A 193 20.80 -11.62 9.85
CA GLU A 193 19.76 -12.47 10.50
C GLU A 193 18.57 -11.63 11.01
N PRO A 194 17.94 -10.80 10.15
CA PRO A 194 16.95 -9.85 10.60
C PRO A 194 15.68 -10.53 11.12
N THR A 195 15.12 -9.98 12.18
CA THR A 195 13.74 -10.32 12.55
C THR A 195 12.79 -9.62 11.58
N VAL A 196 11.99 -10.38 10.85
CA VAL A 196 11.00 -9.86 9.89
C VAL A 196 9.65 -9.76 10.58
N LEU A 197 9.14 -8.54 10.71
CA LEU A 197 7.85 -8.23 11.34
C LEU A 197 6.90 -7.66 10.29
N ILE A 198 5.83 -8.39 10.00
CA ILE A 198 4.81 -8.02 9.01
C ILE A 198 3.50 -7.80 9.74
N SER A 199 3.03 -6.57 9.75
CA SER A 199 1.70 -6.23 10.26
C SER A 199 0.65 -6.42 9.18
N SER A 200 -0.60 -6.61 9.60
CA SER A 200 -1.73 -6.64 8.68
C SER A 200 -1.80 -5.36 7.84
N PHE A 201 -2.08 -5.53 6.56
CA PHE A 201 -2.38 -4.44 5.64
C PHE A 201 -3.81 -3.91 5.79
N ASP A 202 -4.61 -4.55 6.63
CA ASP A 202 -6.00 -4.15 6.84
C ASP A 202 -6.10 -2.79 7.55
N ARG A 203 -6.80 -1.88 6.89
CA ARG A 203 -7.16 -0.54 7.38
C ARG A 203 -8.66 -0.52 7.65
N ALA A 204 -9.05 -1.02 8.83
CA ALA A 204 -10.46 -1.18 9.20
C ALA A 204 -11.26 0.13 9.10
N ASN A 205 -10.62 1.27 9.36
CA ASN A 205 -11.23 2.60 9.29
C ASN A 205 -11.34 3.19 7.88
N LEU A 206 -10.83 2.51 6.83
CA LEU A 206 -10.85 3.01 5.46
C LEU A 206 -11.87 2.23 4.63
N LYS A 207 -12.84 2.94 4.04
CA LYS A 207 -13.83 2.37 3.13
C LYS A 207 -13.37 2.53 1.68
N TYR A 208 -13.64 1.52 0.84
CA TYR A 208 -13.23 1.52 -0.57
C TYR A 208 -14.42 1.51 -1.49
N PHE A 209 -14.49 2.49 -2.39
CA PHE A 209 -15.54 2.61 -3.41
C PHE A 209 -14.93 2.71 -4.79
N VAL A 210 -15.40 1.88 -5.72
CA VAL A 210 -15.07 1.97 -7.13
C VAL A 210 -16.34 2.35 -7.90
N GLN A 211 -16.28 3.45 -8.64
CA GLN A 211 -17.41 4.00 -9.37
C GLN A 211 -17.08 4.11 -10.88
N PRO A 212 -18.07 4.00 -11.76
CA PRO A 212 -17.88 4.28 -13.18
C PRO A 212 -17.40 5.73 -13.39
N LYS A 213 -16.45 5.94 -14.30
CA LYS A 213 -15.94 7.27 -14.65
C LYS A 213 -16.92 8.02 -15.54
N GLN A 214 -18.07 8.39 -14.95
CA GLN A 214 -19.13 9.19 -15.57
C GLN A 214 -19.45 10.37 -14.66
N SER A 215 -19.61 11.57 -15.23
CA SER A 215 -19.95 12.80 -14.47
C SER A 215 -19.05 13.01 -13.24
N VAL A 216 -17.74 12.76 -13.38
CA VAL A 216 -16.78 12.73 -12.26
C VAL A 216 -16.83 14.04 -11.45
N LEU A 217 -16.82 15.20 -12.10
CA LEU A 217 -16.88 16.49 -11.41
C LEU A 217 -18.16 16.63 -10.59
N SER A 218 -19.33 16.31 -11.15
CA SER A 218 -20.61 16.41 -10.43
C SER A 218 -20.65 15.49 -9.21
N ASN A 219 -20.13 14.24 -9.33
CA ASN A 219 -20.06 13.30 -8.21
C ASN A 219 -19.12 13.79 -7.11
N ILE A 220 -17.96 14.38 -7.49
CA ILE A 220 -17.01 14.97 -6.55
C ILE A 220 -17.63 16.16 -5.83
N LEU A 221 -18.28 17.09 -6.56
CA LEU A 221 -18.95 18.24 -5.96
C LEU A 221 -20.05 17.83 -5.00
N GLN A 222 -20.88 16.86 -5.37
CA GLN A 222 -21.90 16.33 -4.47
C GLN A 222 -21.26 15.78 -3.18
N TYR A 223 -20.22 14.94 -3.33
CA TYR A 223 -19.50 14.39 -2.18
C TYR A 223 -18.94 15.47 -1.26
N LEU A 224 -18.30 16.50 -1.83
CA LEU A 224 -17.70 17.60 -1.06
C LEU A 224 -18.75 18.47 -0.36
N ASN A 225 -19.94 18.62 -0.93
CA ASN A 225 -21.05 19.32 -0.32
C ASN A 225 -21.68 18.52 0.82
N ASP A 226 -21.76 17.19 0.68
CA ASP A 226 -22.22 16.29 1.73
C ASP A 226 -21.23 16.21 2.91
N HIS A 227 -19.97 16.63 2.71
CA HIS A 227 -18.89 16.56 3.69
C HIS A 227 -18.14 17.91 3.84
N PRO A 228 -18.84 19.02 4.23
CA PRO A 228 -18.29 20.38 4.11
C PRO A 228 -17.04 20.63 4.97
N ASN A 229 -16.87 19.92 6.07
CA ASN A 229 -15.77 20.09 7.02
C ASN A 229 -14.58 19.13 6.78
N ASP A 230 -14.71 18.17 5.85
CA ASP A 230 -13.72 17.15 5.59
C ASP A 230 -12.60 17.69 4.66
N SER A 231 -11.35 17.44 5.03
CA SER A 231 -10.18 17.71 4.21
C SER A 231 -9.78 16.46 3.44
N GLY A 232 -9.34 16.62 2.18
CA GLY A 232 -8.98 15.46 1.37
C GLY A 232 -8.11 15.74 0.16
N ILE A 233 -7.78 14.67 -0.56
CA ILE A 233 -6.89 14.67 -1.70
C ILE A 233 -7.62 14.09 -2.91
N ILE A 234 -7.50 14.76 -4.07
CA ILE A 234 -8.00 14.26 -5.36
C ILE A 234 -6.81 14.02 -6.28
N TYR A 235 -6.61 12.78 -6.70
CA TYR A 235 -5.54 12.40 -7.63
C TYR A 235 -6.02 12.43 -9.07
N CYS A 236 -5.25 13.13 -9.93
CA CYS A 236 -5.43 13.18 -11.38
C CYS A 236 -4.16 12.68 -12.09
N LEU A 237 -4.32 12.08 -13.27
CA LEU A 237 -3.21 11.52 -14.05
C LEU A 237 -2.29 12.60 -14.64
N SER A 238 -2.82 13.75 -15.04
CA SER A 238 -2.09 14.79 -15.76
C SER A 238 -2.04 16.12 -15.01
N ARG A 239 -0.97 16.93 -15.28
CA ARG A 239 -0.82 18.29 -14.76
C ARG A 239 -2.03 19.14 -15.10
N LYS A 240 -2.39 19.19 -16.39
CA LYS A 240 -3.56 19.95 -16.86
C LYS A 240 -4.86 19.48 -16.19
N GLY A 241 -5.04 18.17 -16.01
CA GLY A 241 -6.21 17.63 -15.30
C GLY A 241 -6.30 18.10 -13.85
N THR A 242 -5.16 18.29 -13.15
CA THR A 242 -5.15 18.84 -11.79
C THR A 242 -5.55 20.33 -11.77
N GLU A 243 -5.05 21.11 -12.72
CA GLU A 243 -5.39 22.52 -12.85
C GLU A 243 -6.86 22.73 -13.21
N ASP A 244 -7.36 22.02 -14.25
CA ASP A 244 -8.76 22.07 -14.69
C ASP A 244 -9.71 21.66 -13.55
N MET A 245 -9.43 20.58 -12.85
CA MET A 245 -10.24 20.13 -11.72
C MET A 245 -10.25 21.15 -10.59
N THR A 246 -9.10 21.72 -10.25
CA THR A 246 -8.99 22.76 -9.21
C THR A 246 -9.80 23.99 -9.55
N ASN A 247 -9.73 24.47 -10.79
CA ASN A 247 -10.47 25.64 -11.24
C ASN A 247 -11.98 25.39 -11.15
N ASN A 248 -12.45 24.23 -11.62
CA ASN A 248 -13.86 23.84 -11.51
C ASN A 248 -14.32 23.77 -10.04
N LEU A 249 -13.48 23.25 -9.12
CA LEU A 249 -13.81 23.22 -7.69
C LEU A 249 -13.91 24.65 -7.10
N LYS A 250 -12.97 25.53 -7.44
CA LYS A 250 -12.98 26.93 -6.98
C LYS A 250 -14.19 27.70 -7.49
N GLU A 251 -14.56 27.52 -8.77
CA GLU A 251 -15.77 28.11 -9.37
C GLU A 251 -17.05 27.68 -8.65
N ASN A 252 -17.04 26.49 -8.00
CA ASN A 252 -18.14 25.99 -7.18
C ASN A 252 -17.96 26.29 -5.67
N GLY A 253 -17.08 27.22 -5.30
CA GLY A 253 -16.90 27.68 -3.93
C GLY A 253 -16.09 26.76 -3.02
N ILE A 254 -15.43 25.73 -3.58
CA ILE A 254 -14.58 24.81 -2.81
C ILE A 254 -13.17 25.39 -2.66
N ASN A 255 -12.68 25.48 -1.42
CA ASN A 255 -11.30 25.88 -1.14
C ASN A 255 -10.34 24.76 -1.54
N ALA A 256 -9.79 24.85 -2.76
CA ALA A 256 -8.93 23.85 -3.37
C ALA A 256 -7.64 24.48 -3.92
N ALA A 257 -6.56 23.69 -3.97
CA ALA A 257 -5.34 24.05 -4.68
C ALA A 257 -4.81 22.85 -5.49
N PHE A 258 -4.03 23.12 -6.54
CA PHE A 258 -3.39 22.07 -7.32
C PHE A 258 -1.93 21.88 -6.93
N TYR A 259 -1.41 20.65 -7.17
CA TYR A 259 -0.03 20.28 -6.90
C TYR A 259 0.50 19.29 -7.94
N HIS A 260 1.56 19.68 -8.66
CA HIS A 260 2.25 18.81 -9.62
C HIS A 260 3.70 19.25 -9.84
N ALA A 261 4.52 18.41 -10.42
CA ALA A 261 5.95 18.66 -10.63
C ALA A 261 6.26 19.85 -11.59
N GLY A 262 5.26 20.36 -12.30
CA GLY A 262 5.43 21.50 -13.25
C GLY A 262 5.40 22.87 -12.60
N ILE A 263 4.98 23.02 -11.34
CA ILE A 263 5.01 24.31 -10.61
C ILE A 263 6.36 24.52 -9.92
N ALA A 264 6.70 25.80 -9.70
CA ALA A 264 7.95 26.18 -9.04
C ALA A 264 8.11 25.51 -7.66
N SER A 265 9.34 25.20 -7.27
CA SER A 265 9.62 24.52 -6.00
C SER A 265 9.11 25.30 -4.77
N SER A 266 9.26 26.64 -4.79
CA SER A 266 8.75 27.51 -3.74
C SER A 266 7.23 27.49 -3.63
N GLU A 267 6.53 27.51 -4.76
CA GLU A 267 5.07 27.45 -4.81
C GLU A 267 4.57 26.07 -4.35
N ARG A 268 5.25 24.97 -4.75
CA ARG A 268 4.94 23.63 -4.25
C ARG A 268 5.08 23.55 -2.74
N ALA A 269 6.17 24.08 -2.20
CA ALA A 269 6.41 24.10 -0.76
C ALA A 269 5.32 24.89 -0.01
N GLN A 270 4.95 26.06 -0.52
CA GLN A 270 3.90 26.88 0.07
C GLN A 270 2.52 26.21 0.01
N THR A 271 2.14 25.67 -1.15
CA THR A 271 0.86 24.97 -1.33
C THR A 271 0.75 23.74 -0.42
N GLN A 272 1.85 22.98 -0.27
CA GLN A 272 1.91 21.85 0.65
C GLN A 272 1.77 22.32 2.11
N ASP A 273 2.48 23.36 2.52
CA ASP A 273 2.41 23.93 3.87
C ASP A 273 1.00 24.43 4.18
N ASP A 274 0.35 25.13 3.24
CA ASP A 274 -1.02 25.61 3.39
C ASP A 274 -2.03 24.48 3.50
N PHE A 275 -1.85 23.36 2.80
CA PHE A 275 -2.70 22.17 2.96
C PHE A 275 -2.46 21.49 4.33
N ILE A 276 -1.21 21.35 4.72
CA ILE A 276 -0.83 20.76 6.01
C ILE A 276 -1.36 21.59 7.19
N LYS A 277 -1.35 22.93 7.05
CA LYS A 277 -1.87 23.89 8.05
C LYS A 277 -3.40 24.12 7.99
N ASP A 278 -4.14 23.29 7.30
CA ASP A 278 -5.61 23.39 7.15
C ASP A 278 -6.10 24.71 6.48
N LYS A 279 -5.23 25.46 5.79
CA LYS A 279 -5.62 26.64 5.01
C LYS A 279 -6.26 26.27 3.67
N ILE A 280 -5.91 25.11 3.12
CA ILE A 280 -6.49 24.51 1.93
C ILE A 280 -7.25 23.27 2.36
N ARG A 281 -8.52 23.16 1.95
CA ARG A 281 -9.40 22.02 2.28
C ARG A 281 -9.15 20.83 1.37
N VAL A 282 -9.04 21.06 0.06
CA VAL A 282 -8.92 20.01 -0.97
C VAL A 282 -7.65 20.20 -1.77
N MET A 283 -6.78 19.22 -1.75
CA MET A 283 -5.61 19.19 -2.61
C MET A 283 -5.90 18.36 -3.86
N VAL A 284 -5.80 18.97 -5.03
CA VAL A 284 -5.88 18.25 -6.32
C VAL A 284 -4.48 18.04 -6.84
N ALA A 285 -4.07 16.79 -7.05
CA ALA A 285 -2.67 16.51 -7.30
C ALA A 285 -2.41 15.40 -8.31
N THR A 286 -1.22 15.42 -8.92
CA THR A 286 -0.63 14.24 -9.54
C THR A 286 0.07 13.38 -8.47
N ILE A 287 0.63 12.24 -8.89
CA ILE A 287 1.48 11.39 -8.02
C ILE A 287 2.67 12.15 -7.41
N ALA A 288 3.00 13.36 -7.90
CA ALA A 288 4.03 14.21 -7.32
C ALA A 288 3.69 14.68 -5.90
N PHE A 289 2.39 14.76 -5.54
CA PHE A 289 1.91 14.93 -4.18
C PHE A 289 1.83 13.57 -3.50
N GLY A 290 3.01 13.03 -3.26
CA GLY A 290 3.18 11.63 -2.89
C GLY A 290 3.81 11.47 -1.51
N MET A 291 4.91 10.73 -1.46
CA MET A 291 5.64 10.45 -0.22
C MET A 291 5.94 11.73 0.57
N GLY A 292 5.89 11.66 1.90
CA GLY A 292 6.24 12.78 2.78
C GLY A 292 5.07 13.61 3.30
N ILE A 293 3.82 13.29 2.98
CA ILE A 293 2.66 13.97 3.54
C ILE A 293 2.16 13.17 4.73
N ASP A 294 2.33 13.73 5.92
CA ASP A 294 1.94 13.08 7.18
C ASP A 294 0.74 13.76 7.86
N LYS A 295 -0.11 14.43 7.08
CA LYS A 295 -1.36 15.03 7.56
C LYS A 295 -2.31 13.95 8.05
N SER A 296 -2.62 13.93 9.35
CA SER A 296 -3.38 12.86 9.99
C SER A 296 -4.90 12.93 9.75
N ASN A 297 -5.41 14.14 9.52
CA ASN A 297 -6.86 14.44 9.42
C ASN A 297 -7.39 14.48 7.97
N VAL A 298 -6.79 13.75 7.04
CA VAL A 298 -7.34 13.55 5.69
C VAL A 298 -8.49 12.56 5.79
N ARG A 299 -9.71 12.98 5.42
CA ARG A 299 -10.95 12.19 5.53
C ARG A 299 -11.28 11.42 4.25
N PHE A 300 -10.81 11.88 3.10
CA PHE A 300 -11.03 11.18 1.85
C PHE A 300 -9.83 11.28 0.90
N VAL A 301 -9.69 10.24 0.08
CA VAL A 301 -8.81 10.22 -1.08
C VAL A 301 -9.64 9.80 -2.29
N ILE A 302 -9.73 10.67 -3.29
CA ILE A 302 -10.45 10.42 -4.52
C ILE A 302 -9.45 10.27 -5.68
N HIS A 303 -9.56 9.18 -6.43
CA HIS A 303 -8.83 9.00 -7.68
C HIS A 303 -9.77 9.31 -8.85
N ALA A 304 -9.57 10.46 -9.49
CA ALA A 304 -10.30 10.84 -10.70
C ALA A 304 -9.82 10.04 -11.94
N ASP A 305 -8.63 9.47 -11.86
CA ASP A 305 -8.01 8.59 -12.86
C ASP A 305 -7.43 7.34 -12.20
N LEU A 306 -7.26 6.25 -12.97
CA LEU A 306 -6.71 4.99 -12.50
C LEU A 306 -5.23 5.14 -12.09
N PRO A 307 -4.81 4.69 -10.90
CA PRO A 307 -3.39 4.58 -10.53
C PRO A 307 -2.64 3.54 -11.37
N LYS A 308 -1.30 3.63 -11.41
CA LYS A 308 -0.45 2.72 -12.21
C LYS A 308 -0.48 1.28 -11.74
N ASN A 309 -0.58 1.06 -10.42
CA ASN A 309 -0.52 -0.24 -9.76
C ASN A 309 -1.19 -0.20 -8.39
N ILE A 310 -1.36 -1.36 -7.78
CA ILE A 310 -1.99 -1.55 -6.48
C ILE A 310 -1.18 -0.90 -5.35
N GLU A 311 0.15 -0.97 -5.41
CA GLU A 311 1.02 -0.41 -4.37
C GLU A 311 0.87 1.11 -4.27
N SER A 312 0.88 1.80 -5.44
CA SER A 312 0.61 3.25 -5.48
C SER A 312 -0.78 3.58 -4.96
N TYR A 313 -1.81 2.84 -5.41
CA TYR A 313 -3.17 3.01 -4.92
C TYR A 313 -3.28 2.84 -3.40
N TYR A 314 -2.66 1.79 -2.86
CA TYR A 314 -2.64 1.52 -1.42
C TYR A 314 -1.92 2.61 -0.62
N GLN A 315 -0.78 3.10 -1.11
CA GLN A 315 -0.07 4.21 -0.48
C GLN A 315 -0.85 5.53 -0.53
N GLU A 316 -1.45 5.84 -1.68
CA GLU A 316 -2.21 7.08 -1.89
C GLU A 316 -3.49 7.08 -1.05
N THR A 317 -4.26 5.99 -1.05
CA THR A 317 -5.43 5.83 -0.18
C THR A 317 -5.07 5.76 1.29
N GLY A 318 -3.91 5.19 1.62
CA GLY A 318 -3.36 5.12 2.97
C GLY A 318 -3.06 6.47 3.63
N ARG A 319 -3.15 7.59 2.89
CA ARG A 319 -3.06 8.95 3.44
C ARG A 319 -4.30 9.32 4.23
N ALA A 320 -5.46 8.75 3.88
CA ALA A 320 -6.68 8.99 4.63
C ALA A 320 -6.71 8.23 5.97
N GLY A 321 -7.29 8.87 6.99
CA GLY A 321 -7.55 8.25 8.28
C GLY A 321 -6.32 7.77 9.06
N ARG A 322 -5.22 8.49 9.03
CA ARG A 322 -4.01 8.12 9.78
C ARG A 322 -4.19 8.22 11.29
N ASP A 323 -5.10 9.05 11.73
CA ASP A 323 -5.52 9.19 13.13
C ASP A 323 -6.46 8.06 13.61
N GLY A 324 -6.84 7.14 12.73
CA GLY A 324 -7.73 6.01 13.01
C GLY A 324 -9.20 6.32 12.81
N LEU A 325 -9.57 7.58 12.54
CA LEU A 325 -10.96 7.96 12.29
C LEU A 325 -11.44 7.46 10.92
N PRO A 326 -12.76 7.24 10.77
CA PRO A 326 -13.37 6.79 9.53
C PRO A 326 -13.02 7.69 8.34
N SER A 327 -12.65 7.06 7.22
CA SER A 327 -12.24 7.76 6.02
C SER A 327 -12.58 6.95 4.77
N GLU A 328 -12.60 7.60 3.61
CA GLU A 328 -13.08 7.00 2.37
C GLU A 328 -12.05 7.10 1.23
N ALA A 329 -11.94 6.02 0.45
CA ALA A 329 -11.16 5.96 -0.77
C ALA A 329 -12.11 5.71 -1.95
N ILE A 330 -12.20 6.67 -2.87
CA ILE A 330 -13.10 6.61 -4.01
C ILE A 330 -12.26 6.56 -5.29
N LEU A 331 -12.49 5.56 -6.14
CA LEU A 331 -11.83 5.40 -7.43
C LEU A 331 -12.85 5.52 -8.56
N PHE A 332 -12.67 6.48 -9.46
CA PHE A 332 -13.37 6.54 -10.73
C PHE A 332 -12.62 5.76 -11.79
N TYR A 333 -13.27 4.77 -12.39
CA TYR A 333 -12.67 3.84 -13.32
C TYR A 333 -13.29 3.87 -14.71
N SER A 334 -12.44 3.82 -15.74
CA SER A 334 -12.79 3.52 -17.11
C SER A 334 -11.71 2.70 -17.83
N ASN A 335 -12.09 1.87 -18.78
CA ASN A 335 -11.12 1.14 -19.62
C ASN A 335 -10.20 2.07 -20.43
N MET A 336 -10.62 3.31 -20.69
CA MET A 336 -9.81 4.30 -21.40
C MET A 336 -8.58 4.70 -20.59
N ASP A 337 -8.65 4.66 -19.26
CA ASP A 337 -7.50 4.95 -18.40
C ASP A 337 -6.42 3.87 -18.55
N VAL A 338 -6.83 2.60 -18.62
CA VAL A 338 -5.90 1.47 -18.86
C VAL A 338 -5.17 1.64 -20.19
N ILE A 339 -5.90 2.02 -21.26
CA ILE A 339 -5.31 2.23 -22.59
C ILE A 339 -4.27 3.38 -22.56
N LYS A 340 -4.60 4.48 -21.87
CA LYS A 340 -3.67 5.60 -21.68
C LYS A 340 -2.43 5.16 -20.91
N LEU A 341 -2.61 4.47 -19.78
CA LEU A 341 -1.51 4.04 -18.91
C LEU A 341 -0.61 3.00 -19.56
N LYS A 342 -1.13 2.12 -20.43
CA LYS A 342 -0.30 1.17 -21.20
C LYS A 342 0.76 1.86 -22.06
N ARG A 343 0.49 3.08 -22.55
CA ARG A 343 1.48 3.87 -23.30
C ARG A 343 2.63 4.36 -22.42
N PHE A 344 2.34 4.70 -21.16
CA PHE A 344 3.36 5.14 -20.19
C PHE A 344 4.10 3.99 -19.51
N ALA A 345 3.56 2.78 -19.56
CA ALA A 345 4.19 1.61 -18.97
C ALA A 345 5.32 1.02 -19.84
N ARG A 346 5.46 1.46 -21.10
CA ARG A 346 6.52 1.00 -22.00
C ARG A 346 7.81 1.77 -21.73
N ILE A 347 8.87 1.03 -21.42
CA ILE A 347 10.20 1.56 -21.17
C ILE A 347 11.08 1.12 -22.34
N GLU A 348 11.58 2.10 -23.11
CA GLU A 348 12.46 1.82 -24.25
C GLU A 348 13.74 1.13 -23.78
N GLY A 349 14.09 0.03 -24.45
CA GLY A 349 15.31 -0.74 -24.15
C GLY A 349 15.22 -1.68 -22.94
N ASN A 350 14.06 -1.78 -22.25
CA ASN A 350 13.89 -2.71 -21.13
C ASN A 350 12.53 -3.44 -21.19
N GLU A 351 12.51 -4.55 -21.90
CA GLU A 351 11.29 -5.37 -22.08
C GLU A 351 10.84 -6.05 -20.79
N GLU A 352 11.77 -6.48 -19.93
CA GLU A 352 11.45 -7.15 -18.67
C GLU A 352 10.70 -6.18 -17.74
N GLN A 353 11.20 -4.96 -17.61
CA GLN A 353 10.56 -3.93 -16.79
C GLN A 353 9.23 -3.47 -17.39
N THR A 354 9.13 -3.38 -18.71
CA THR A 354 7.87 -3.10 -19.42
C THR A 354 6.81 -4.16 -19.12
N THR A 355 7.18 -5.44 -19.21
CA THR A 355 6.28 -6.58 -18.94
C THR A 355 5.79 -6.55 -17.48
N LEU A 356 6.69 -6.26 -16.53
CA LEU A 356 6.33 -6.12 -15.12
C LEU A 356 5.33 -4.98 -14.91
N MET A 357 5.59 -3.79 -15.49
CA MET A 357 4.70 -2.63 -15.37
C MET A 357 3.32 -2.89 -15.98
N LEU A 358 3.26 -3.54 -17.13
CA LEU A 358 1.99 -3.93 -17.76
C LEU A 358 1.21 -4.94 -16.90
N ARG A 359 1.89 -5.91 -16.29
CA ARG A 359 1.26 -6.86 -15.37
C ARG A 359 0.69 -6.15 -14.13
N LYS A 360 1.45 -5.26 -13.50
CA LYS A 360 0.99 -4.47 -12.34
C LYS A 360 -0.20 -3.57 -12.69
N LEU A 361 -0.18 -2.95 -13.88
CA LEU A 361 -1.31 -2.18 -14.38
C LEU A 361 -2.55 -3.05 -14.60
N GLN A 362 -2.38 -4.26 -15.13
CA GLN A 362 -3.49 -5.19 -15.30
C GLN A 362 -4.12 -5.59 -13.96
N GLN A 363 -3.30 -5.88 -12.94
CA GLN A 363 -3.77 -6.17 -11.58
C GLN A 363 -4.59 -5.01 -10.99
N MET A 364 -4.18 -3.76 -11.25
CA MET A 364 -4.95 -2.57 -10.83
C MET A 364 -6.28 -2.45 -11.58
N ALA A 365 -6.30 -2.75 -12.87
CA ALA A 365 -7.54 -2.80 -13.66
C ALA A 365 -8.47 -3.92 -13.15
N ASP A 366 -7.93 -5.09 -12.85
CA ASP A 366 -8.68 -6.22 -12.29
C ASP A 366 -9.31 -5.86 -10.94
N PHE A 367 -8.57 -5.18 -10.06
CA PHE A 367 -9.10 -4.63 -8.81
C PHE A 367 -10.30 -3.71 -9.05
N ALA A 368 -10.20 -2.79 -10.01
CA ALA A 368 -11.27 -1.84 -10.30
C ALA A 368 -12.51 -2.53 -10.89
N GLU A 369 -12.29 -3.55 -11.68
CA GLU A 369 -13.36 -4.22 -12.43
C GLU A 369 -13.99 -5.42 -11.74
N MET A 370 -13.34 -6.03 -10.74
CA MET A 370 -13.82 -7.27 -10.15
C MET A 370 -15.11 -7.11 -9.35
N GLN A 371 -15.84 -8.20 -9.23
CA GLN A 371 -17.00 -8.35 -8.37
C GLN A 371 -16.65 -9.22 -7.16
N LYS A 372 -15.80 -8.69 -6.32
CA LYS A 372 -15.36 -9.29 -5.05
C LYS A 372 -15.14 -8.18 -4.03
N CYS A 373 -15.03 -8.55 -2.77
CA CYS A 373 -14.65 -7.65 -1.70
C CYS A 373 -13.33 -6.93 -2.03
N ARG A 374 -13.34 -5.59 -2.09
CA ARG A 374 -12.17 -4.76 -2.42
C ARG A 374 -11.05 -4.98 -1.41
N ARG A 375 -11.40 -5.04 -0.14
CA ARG A 375 -10.45 -5.26 0.96
C ARG A 375 -9.79 -6.64 0.85
N GLN A 376 -10.55 -7.68 0.56
CA GLN A 376 -10.02 -9.02 0.35
C GLN A 376 -8.95 -9.04 -0.77
N TYR A 377 -9.23 -8.40 -1.91
CA TYR A 377 -8.25 -8.36 -3.00
C TYR A 377 -6.97 -7.63 -2.61
N LEU A 378 -7.07 -6.47 -1.94
CA LEU A 378 -5.89 -5.73 -1.47
C LEU A 378 -5.06 -6.56 -0.50
N MET A 379 -5.70 -7.28 0.43
CA MET A 379 -5.00 -8.15 1.38
C MET A 379 -4.31 -9.31 0.67
N GLU A 380 -5.03 -10.01 -0.23
CA GLU A 380 -4.49 -11.12 -1.03
C GLU A 380 -3.31 -10.66 -1.90
N TYR A 381 -3.36 -9.46 -2.47
CA TYR A 381 -2.25 -8.88 -3.23
C TYR A 381 -0.95 -8.77 -2.42
N PHE A 382 -1.05 -8.39 -1.15
CA PHE A 382 0.09 -8.29 -0.24
C PHE A 382 0.42 -9.60 0.48
N GLY A 383 -0.26 -10.71 0.13
CA GLY A 383 -0.02 -12.04 0.70
C GLY A 383 -0.75 -12.31 2.02
N GLU A 384 -1.74 -11.50 2.38
CA GLU A 384 -2.56 -11.68 3.58
C GLU A 384 -3.92 -12.29 3.23
N LEU A 385 -4.32 -13.33 3.98
CA LEU A 385 -5.64 -13.95 3.80
C LEU A 385 -6.73 -13.09 4.45
N HIS A 386 -7.79 -12.81 3.72
CA HIS A 386 -8.95 -12.10 4.23
C HIS A 386 -10.25 -12.84 3.81
N PRO A 387 -11.21 -13.09 4.73
CA PRO A 387 -12.39 -13.91 4.45
C PRO A 387 -13.40 -13.25 3.47
N GLY A 388 -13.20 -11.98 3.10
CA GLY A 388 -14.20 -11.21 2.37
C GLY A 388 -15.23 -10.58 3.31
N ASN A 389 -16.38 -10.16 2.74
CA ASN A 389 -17.52 -9.59 3.48
C ASN A 389 -17.14 -8.51 4.51
N CYS A 390 -16.31 -7.54 4.06
CA CYS A 390 -15.73 -6.53 4.96
C CYS A 390 -16.74 -5.50 5.49
N ASN A 391 -17.98 -5.47 4.97
CA ASN A 391 -19.03 -4.49 5.29
C ASN A 391 -18.59 -3.02 5.20
N SER A 392 -17.57 -2.74 4.39
CA SER A 392 -16.95 -1.41 4.27
C SER A 392 -16.37 -1.15 2.86
N CYS A 393 -16.87 -1.82 1.83
CA CYS A 393 -16.54 -1.51 0.45
C CYS A 393 -17.81 -1.54 -0.42
N ASP A 394 -17.72 -0.89 -1.58
CA ASP A 394 -18.80 -0.80 -2.55
C ASP A 394 -19.46 -2.17 -2.82
N TYR A 395 -18.64 -3.21 -3.03
CA TYR A 395 -19.16 -4.55 -3.28
C TYR A 395 -19.91 -5.13 -2.08
N CYS A 396 -19.34 -5.10 -0.88
CA CYS A 396 -19.96 -5.70 0.31
C CYS A 396 -21.19 -4.94 0.81
N LEU A 397 -21.31 -3.65 0.47
CA LEU A 397 -22.44 -2.79 0.81
C LEU A 397 -23.54 -2.78 -0.27
N SER A 398 -23.26 -3.37 -1.44
CA SER A 398 -24.20 -3.40 -2.55
C SER A 398 -25.25 -4.51 -2.39
N ASP A 399 -26.46 -4.24 -2.86
CA ASP A 399 -27.50 -5.26 -2.99
C ASP A 399 -27.27 -6.11 -4.23
N PHE A 400 -27.34 -7.42 -4.05
CA PHE A 400 -27.15 -8.38 -5.12
C PHE A 400 -28.47 -9.08 -5.47
N GLU A 401 -28.67 -9.29 -6.75
CA GLU A 401 -29.71 -10.16 -7.28
C GLU A 401 -29.06 -11.38 -7.93
N ASN A 402 -29.47 -12.56 -7.47
CA ASN A 402 -29.06 -13.80 -8.13
C ASN A 402 -29.89 -13.98 -9.41
N TRP A 403 -29.24 -14.22 -10.52
CA TRP A 403 -29.91 -14.49 -11.78
C TRP A 403 -29.39 -15.78 -12.43
N ASP A 404 -30.29 -16.52 -13.05
CA ASP A 404 -29.95 -17.73 -13.80
C ASP A 404 -29.34 -17.34 -15.15
N ALA A 405 -28.02 -17.41 -15.24
CA ALA A 405 -27.24 -17.13 -16.44
C ALA A 405 -26.98 -18.37 -17.29
N THR A 406 -27.59 -19.51 -16.98
CA THR A 406 -27.24 -20.82 -17.55
C THR A 406 -27.28 -20.80 -19.07
N ILE A 407 -28.35 -20.29 -19.68
CA ILE A 407 -28.50 -20.30 -21.16
C ILE A 407 -27.46 -19.42 -21.83
N ASP A 408 -27.22 -18.23 -21.31
CA ASP A 408 -26.25 -17.31 -21.91
C ASP A 408 -24.80 -17.75 -21.66
N ALA A 409 -24.53 -18.34 -20.51
CA ALA A 409 -23.27 -19.03 -20.26
C ALA A 409 -23.04 -20.17 -21.23
N GLN A 410 -24.05 -21.03 -21.49
CA GLN A 410 -23.98 -22.11 -22.47
C GLN A 410 -23.71 -21.58 -23.88
N LYS A 411 -24.35 -20.47 -24.31
CA LYS A 411 -24.09 -19.86 -25.63
C LYS A 411 -22.62 -19.43 -25.74
N LEU A 412 -22.08 -18.73 -24.71
CA LEU A 412 -20.69 -18.25 -24.71
C LEU A 412 -19.69 -19.41 -24.67
N LEU A 413 -19.86 -20.35 -23.73
CA LEU A 413 -18.99 -21.51 -23.57
C LEU A 413 -19.02 -22.41 -24.84
N SER A 414 -20.21 -22.61 -25.46
CA SER A 414 -20.33 -23.34 -26.73
C SER A 414 -19.61 -22.64 -27.87
N ALA A 415 -19.62 -21.29 -27.90
CA ALA A 415 -18.86 -20.55 -28.90
C ALA A 415 -17.34 -20.74 -28.71
N VAL A 416 -16.84 -20.66 -27.49
CA VAL A 416 -15.43 -20.93 -27.18
C VAL A 416 -15.04 -22.34 -27.59
N PHE A 417 -15.85 -23.34 -27.22
CA PHE A 417 -15.63 -24.74 -27.60
C PHE A 417 -15.58 -24.98 -29.12
N ARG A 418 -16.57 -24.47 -29.88
CA ARG A 418 -16.64 -24.66 -31.33
C ARG A 418 -15.57 -23.89 -32.10
N LEU A 419 -15.08 -22.78 -31.53
CA LEU A 419 -13.94 -22.03 -32.03
C LEU A 419 -12.58 -22.61 -31.57
N LYS A 420 -12.61 -23.83 -30.98
CA LYS A 420 -11.43 -24.62 -30.58
C LYS A 420 -10.48 -23.85 -29.63
N GLU A 421 -11.02 -22.96 -28.79
CA GLU A 421 -10.26 -22.22 -27.77
C GLU A 421 -9.08 -21.40 -28.34
N ARG A 422 -9.21 -20.89 -29.58
CA ARG A 422 -8.13 -20.22 -30.33
C ARG A 422 -8.28 -18.71 -30.41
N TYR A 423 -9.33 -18.13 -29.83
CA TYR A 423 -9.63 -16.73 -30.04
C TYR A 423 -9.84 -15.97 -28.72
N GLY A 424 -9.49 -14.69 -28.76
CA GLY A 424 -9.70 -13.80 -27.62
C GLY A 424 -11.15 -13.35 -27.47
N LYS A 425 -11.47 -12.81 -26.31
CA LYS A 425 -12.83 -12.41 -25.89
C LYS A 425 -13.58 -11.54 -26.92
N ASN A 426 -12.91 -10.56 -27.52
CA ASN A 426 -13.55 -9.63 -28.45
C ASN A 426 -14.08 -10.32 -29.71
N LEU A 427 -13.30 -11.22 -30.27
CA LEU A 427 -13.73 -11.95 -31.49
C LEU A 427 -14.84 -12.95 -31.17
N ILE A 428 -14.80 -13.63 -30.02
CA ILE A 428 -15.86 -14.54 -29.58
C ILE A 428 -17.17 -13.77 -29.36
N ILE A 429 -17.13 -12.59 -28.77
CA ILE A 429 -18.31 -11.73 -28.58
C ILE A 429 -18.86 -11.25 -29.93
N ASP A 430 -18.00 -10.78 -30.83
CA ASP A 430 -18.40 -10.36 -32.16
C ASP A 430 -19.00 -11.53 -32.96
N PHE A 431 -18.46 -12.74 -32.82
CA PHE A 431 -19.00 -13.99 -33.40
C PHE A 431 -20.38 -14.32 -32.81
N LEU A 432 -20.55 -14.32 -31.50
CA LEU A 432 -21.83 -14.55 -30.83
C LEU A 432 -22.92 -13.57 -31.29
N ARG A 433 -22.55 -12.31 -31.50
CA ARG A 433 -23.46 -11.26 -31.96
C ARG A 433 -23.74 -11.30 -33.44
N GLY A 434 -23.07 -12.19 -34.19
CA GLY A 434 -23.27 -12.32 -35.64
C GLY A 434 -22.69 -11.11 -36.40
N SER A 435 -21.57 -10.58 -35.97
CA SER A 435 -20.86 -9.47 -36.64
C SER A 435 -20.41 -9.88 -38.04
N LYS A 436 -20.55 -8.95 -39.01
CA LYS A 436 -20.08 -9.13 -40.39
C LYS A 436 -18.62 -8.63 -40.58
N GLY A 437 -17.90 -8.32 -39.52
CA GLY A 437 -16.54 -7.79 -39.57
C GLY A 437 -15.55 -8.74 -40.26
N ALA A 438 -14.48 -8.19 -40.84
CA ALA A 438 -13.50 -8.93 -41.66
C ALA A 438 -12.76 -10.05 -40.90
N LYS A 439 -12.72 -10.00 -39.55
CA LYS A 439 -12.13 -11.06 -38.72
C LYS A 439 -13.01 -12.32 -38.59
N ILE A 440 -14.28 -12.28 -38.99
CA ILE A 440 -15.23 -13.40 -38.97
C ILE A 440 -15.18 -14.09 -40.34
N THR A 441 -14.59 -15.27 -40.39
CA THR A 441 -14.43 -16.05 -41.60
C THR A 441 -15.74 -16.75 -42.01
N ASP A 442 -15.82 -17.20 -43.26
CA ASP A 442 -17.02 -17.96 -43.75
C ASP A 442 -17.20 -19.28 -42.99
N TYR A 443 -16.11 -19.94 -42.60
CA TYR A 443 -16.15 -21.10 -41.70
C TYR A 443 -16.85 -20.76 -40.37
N MET A 444 -16.52 -19.65 -39.75
CA MET A 444 -17.15 -19.22 -38.49
C MET A 444 -18.64 -18.90 -38.69
N ARG A 445 -19.01 -18.29 -39.82
CA ARG A 445 -20.42 -18.00 -40.14
C ARG A 445 -21.27 -19.26 -40.32
N GLY A 446 -20.65 -20.36 -40.73
CA GLY A 446 -21.33 -21.67 -40.87
C GLY A 446 -21.51 -22.40 -39.52
N LEU A 447 -20.93 -21.96 -38.41
CA LEU A 447 -21.08 -22.63 -37.14
C LEU A 447 -22.46 -22.34 -36.50
N PRO A 448 -23.11 -23.34 -35.86
CA PRO A 448 -24.44 -23.19 -35.25
C PRO A 448 -24.50 -22.13 -34.14
N THR A 449 -23.35 -21.77 -33.56
CA THR A 449 -23.24 -20.75 -32.49
C THR A 449 -23.03 -19.33 -33.03
N TYR A 450 -22.90 -19.15 -34.34
CA TYR A 450 -22.79 -17.82 -34.94
C TYR A 450 -24.09 -17.03 -34.77
N GLY A 451 -24.04 -15.88 -34.18
CA GLY A 451 -25.19 -14.98 -34.04
C GLY A 451 -26.25 -15.40 -33.03
N VAL A 452 -26.03 -16.45 -32.21
CA VAL A 452 -27.00 -16.88 -31.17
C VAL A 452 -27.16 -15.86 -30.04
N GLY A 453 -26.24 -14.92 -29.94
CA GLY A 453 -26.22 -13.86 -28.93
C GLY A 453 -26.66 -12.48 -29.45
N ARG A 454 -27.35 -12.39 -30.60
CA ARG A 454 -27.77 -11.10 -31.20
C ARG A 454 -28.72 -10.28 -30.33
N ASN A 455 -29.46 -10.94 -29.45
CA ASN A 455 -30.48 -10.30 -28.60
C ASN A 455 -29.89 -9.46 -27.48
N ALA A 456 -28.58 -9.57 -27.22
CA ALA A 456 -27.90 -8.79 -26.18
C ALA A 456 -26.83 -7.89 -26.80
N ASP A 457 -26.56 -6.76 -26.13
CA ASP A 457 -25.55 -5.82 -26.57
C ASP A 457 -24.12 -6.34 -26.33
N LYS A 458 -23.13 -5.61 -26.83
CA LYS A 458 -21.71 -5.98 -26.67
C LYS A 458 -21.26 -5.92 -25.24
N ASN A 459 -21.76 -4.95 -24.49
CA ASN A 459 -21.38 -4.73 -23.07
C ASN A 459 -21.91 -5.85 -22.19
N TYR A 460 -23.13 -6.33 -22.44
CA TYR A 460 -23.69 -7.50 -21.76
C TYR A 460 -22.79 -8.73 -21.90
N TRP A 461 -22.35 -9.04 -23.14
CA TRP A 461 -21.48 -10.21 -23.40
C TRP A 461 -20.09 -10.02 -22.79
N HIS A 462 -19.54 -8.82 -22.79
CA HIS A 462 -18.31 -8.52 -22.08
C HIS A 462 -18.46 -8.74 -20.57
N HIS A 463 -19.56 -8.28 -20.00
CA HIS A 463 -19.86 -8.47 -18.58
C HIS A 463 -20.01 -9.97 -18.24
N LEU A 464 -20.79 -10.72 -19.02
CA LEU A 464 -20.96 -12.17 -18.82
C LEU A 464 -19.63 -12.93 -18.97
N THR A 465 -18.84 -12.62 -20.00
CA THR A 465 -17.51 -13.24 -20.18
C THR A 465 -16.65 -13.04 -18.95
N LYS A 466 -16.64 -11.83 -18.43
CA LYS A 466 -15.89 -11.49 -17.22
C LYS A 466 -16.39 -12.25 -16.00
N GLN A 467 -17.70 -12.33 -15.79
CA GLN A 467 -18.30 -13.13 -14.71
C GLN A 467 -17.89 -14.59 -14.80
N LEU A 468 -17.87 -15.17 -16.00
CA LEU A 468 -17.48 -16.57 -16.22
C LEU A 468 -15.97 -16.77 -15.96
N LEU A 469 -15.11 -15.80 -16.29
CA LEU A 469 -13.69 -15.81 -15.92
C LEU A 469 -13.50 -15.76 -14.40
N LEU A 470 -14.16 -14.81 -13.73
CA LEU A 470 -14.05 -14.63 -12.28
C LEU A 470 -14.56 -15.84 -11.48
N ASN A 471 -15.61 -16.52 -11.97
CA ASN A 471 -16.17 -17.69 -11.33
C ASN A 471 -15.46 -19.00 -11.75
N GLY A 472 -14.41 -18.89 -12.57
CA GLY A 472 -13.58 -20.02 -13.00
C GLY A 472 -14.26 -20.96 -14.00
N PHE A 473 -15.25 -20.50 -14.75
CA PHE A 473 -15.80 -21.21 -15.91
C PHE A 473 -14.96 -21.01 -17.16
N LEU A 474 -14.22 -19.92 -17.26
CA LEU A 474 -13.28 -19.62 -18.32
C LEU A 474 -11.91 -19.28 -17.73
N GLN A 475 -10.87 -19.39 -18.51
CA GLN A 475 -9.53 -18.87 -18.23
C GLN A 475 -8.95 -18.22 -19.49
N GLU A 476 -8.08 -17.24 -19.32
CA GLU A 476 -7.30 -16.66 -20.42
C GLU A 476 -5.92 -17.35 -20.49
N SER A 477 -5.41 -17.57 -21.70
CA SER A 477 -4.03 -18.07 -21.87
C SER A 477 -3.01 -17.01 -21.47
N ASN A 478 -1.81 -17.44 -21.05
CA ASN A 478 -0.72 -16.54 -20.67
C ASN A 478 0.10 -16.01 -21.87
N GLU A 479 -0.44 -16.08 -23.09
CA GLU A 479 0.20 -15.64 -24.33
C GLU A 479 0.11 -14.11 -24.49
N GLU A 480 0.94 -13.54 -25.36
CA GLU A 480 0.92 -12.11 -25.72
C GLU A 480 -0.48 -11.65 -26.21
N PHE A 481 -1.20 -12.54 -26.90
CA PHE A 481 -2.60 -12.35 -27.33
C PHE A 481 -3.51 -13.37 -26.63
N PRO A 482 -4.03 -13.03 -25.43
CA PRO A 482 -4.80 -13.97 -24.63
C PRO A 482 -6.01 -14.53 -25.37
N VAL A 483 -6.16 -15.85 -25.35
CA VAL A 483 -7.32 -16.56 -25.87
C VAL A 483 -8.16 -17.15 -24.75
N LEU A 484 -9.47 -17.26 -24.94
CA LEU A 484 -10.37 -17.87 -23.96
C LEU A 484 -10.29 -19.38 -24.04
N LYS A 485 -10.07 -20.02 -22.89
CA LYS A 485 -10.05 -21.47 -22.71
C LYS A 485 -11.12 -21.91 -21.73
N LEU A 486 -11.63 -23.12 -21.94
CA LEU A 486 -12.59 -23.77 -21.07
C LEU A 486 -11.89 -24.39 -19.86
N THR A 487 -12.62 -24.48 -18.75
CA THR A 487 -12.19 -25.19 -17.53
C THR A 487 -13.04 -26.45 -17.32
N GLU A 488 -12.73 -27.26 -16.32
CA GLU A 488 -13.58 -28.41 -15.97
C GLU A 488 -15.00 -27.96 -15.57
N LYS A 489 -15.14 -26.81 -14.91
CA LYS A 489 -16.46 -26.23 -14.59
C LYS A 489 -17.29 -25.90 -15.83
N SER A 490 -16.67 -25.47 -16.93
CA SER A 490 -17.36 -25.21 -18.17
C SER A 490 -17.91 -26.51 -18.81
N LYS A 491 -17.15 -27.61 -18.72
CA LYS A 491 -17.58 -28.91 -19.21
C LYS A 491 -18.83 -29.42 -18.49
N GLU A 492 -18.91 -29.18 -17.16
CA GLU A 492 -20.11 -29.50 -16.36
C GLU A 492 -21.35 -28.72 -16.86
N VAL A 493 -21.19 -27.46 -17.26
CA VAL A 493 -22.28 -26.63 -17.79
C VAL A 493 -22.70 -27.08 -19.19
N LEU A 494 -21.72 -27.38 -20.05
CA LEU A 494 -21.96 -27.76 -21.44
C LEU A 494 -22.53 -29.17 -21.60
N PHE A 495 -22.03 -30.14 -20.84
CA PHE A 495 -22.33 -31.55 -21.03
C PHE A 495 -23.24 -32.14 -19.94
N ASN A 496 -23.14 -31.63 -18.69
CA ASN A 496 -23.90 -32.14 -17.54
C ASN A 496 -25.08 -31.24 -17.16
N ARG A 497 -25.36 -30.18 -17.94
CA ARG A 497 -26.47 -29.22 -17.73
C ARG A 497 -26.45 -28.56 -16.35
N LYS A 498 -25.28 -28.36 -15.72
CA LYS A 498 -25.16 -27.68 -14.46
C LYS A 498 -25.61 -26.23 -14.59
N LYS A 499 -26.46 -25.76 -13.67
CA LYS A 499 -26.93 -24.38 -13.66
C LYS A 499 -25.80 -23.42 -13.33
N VAL A 500 -25.82 -22.24 -13.94
CA VAL A 500 -24.91 -21.14 -13.72
C VAL A 500 -25.70 -19.99 -13.09
N ASN A 501 -25.63 -19.88 -11.77
CA ASN A 501 -26.19 -18.74 -11.03
C ASN A 501 -25.09 -17.71 -10.85
N LEU A 502 -25.32 -16.50 -11.37
CA LEU A 502 -24.41 -15.36 -11.22
C LEU A 502 -25.08 -14.28 -10.40
N GLN A 503 -24.26 -13.45 -9.78
CA GLN A 503 -24.72 -12.30 -9.04
C GLN A 503 -24.69 -11.05 -9.93
N LYS A 504 -25.80 -10.33 -9.99
CA LYS A 504 -25.88 -9.03 -10.61
C LYS A 504 -26.05 -7.98 -9.52
N VAL A 505 -25.20 -6.98 -9.52
CA VAL A 505 -25.35 -5.83 -8.63
C VAL A 505 -26.61 -5.07 -9.06
N LYS A 506 -27.61 -4.95 -8.19
CA LYS A 506 -28.80 -4.15 -8.43
C LYS A 506 -28.48 -2.67 -8.50
N GLU A 507 -27.74 -2.20 -7.52
CA GLU A 507 -27.24 -0.84 -7.43
C GLU A 507 -25.92 -0.86 -6.68
N PHE A 508 -24.88 -0.21 -7.25
CA PHE A 508 -23.62 -0.05 -6.51
C PHE A 508 -23.83 0.92 -5.37
N ALA A 509 -23.41 0.52 -4.17
CA ALA A 509 -23.37 1.43 -3.04
C ALA A 509 -22.48 2.63 -3.41
N LYS A 510 -23.07 3.81 -3.40
CA LYS A 510 -22.34 5.07 -3.53
C LYS A 510 -21.64 5.39 -2.22
N ALA A 511 -20.62 6.24 -2.25
CA ALA A 511 -20.04 6.79 -1.04
C ALA A 511 -21.17 7.35 -0.15
N VAL A 512 -21.16 6.96 1.12
CA VAL A 512 -22.32 7.11 2.04
C VAL A 512 -22.58 8.58 2.33
N THR A 513 -23.83 9.02 2.24
CA THR A 513 -24.24 10.36 2.65
C THR A 513 -24.21 10.50 4.18
N VAL A 514 -24.10 11.74 4.69
CA VAL A 514 -23.96 12.05 6.13
C VAL A 514 -25.10 11.44 6.97
N ALA A 515 -26.33 11.36 6.43
CA ALA A 515 -27.49 10.81 7.13
C ALA A 515 -27.40 9.30 7.46
N GLU A 516 -26.57 8.54 6.74
CA GLU A 516 -26.40 7.09 6.95
C GLU A 516 -25.20 6.76 7.85
N LYS A 517 -24.37 7.75 8.19
CA LYS A 517 -23.19 7.57 9.05
C LYS A 517 -23.53 7.17 10.49
N GLU A 518 -24.65 7.64 11.05
CA GLU A 518 -25.00 7.41 12.45
C GLU A 518 -25.19 5.93 12.83
N ASN A 519 -25.56 5.07 11.88
CA ASN A 519 -25.79 3.65 12.14
C ASN A 519 -24.55 2.76 11.91
N TYR A 520 -23.43 3.32 11.42
CA TYR A 520 -22.30 2.52 10.92
C TYR A 520 -21.03 2.58 11.77
N TYR A 521 -20.99 3.48 12.75
CA TYR A 521 -19.82 3.65 13.61
C TYR A 521 -19.99 2.94 14.95
N PRO A 522 -18.91 2.34 15.52
CA PRO A 522 -18.95 1.92 16.91
C PRO A 522 -19.36 3.10 17.80
N LYS A 523 -20.22 2.88 18.78
CA LYS A 523 -20.75 3.94 19.67
C LYS A 523 -19.68 4.85 20.30
N ASN A 524 -18.43 4.43 20.36
CA ASN A 524 -17.30 5.20 20.91
C ASN A 524 -16.65 6.18 19.89
N GLU A 525 -17.09 6.19 18.63
CA GLU A 525 -16.56 7.04 17.55
C GLU A 525 -17.58 8.08 17.08
N VAL A 526 -18.76 8.10 17.70
CA VAL A 526 -19.77 9.13 17.44
C VAL A 526 -19.36 10.40 18.19
N ASN A 527 -19.39 11.54 17.51
CA ASN A 527 -19.15 12.83 18.14
C ASN A 527 -20.42 13.26 18.91
N GLU A 528 -20.35 13.13 20.23
CA GLU A 528 -21.52 13.49 21.10
C GLU A 528 -21.70 15.01 21.24
N HIS A 529 -20.63 15.79 21.00
CA HIS A 529 -20.65 17.26 21.14
C HIS A 529 -19.96 17.92 19.91
N PRO A 530 -20.63 17.95 18.73
CA PRO A 530 -20.08 18.51 17.51
C PRO A 530 -19.64 19.96 17.63
N ASP A 531 -20.44 20.79 18.33
CA ASP A 531 -20.11 22.21 18.52
C ASP A 531 -18.81 22.39 19.32
N LEU A 532 -18.63 21.61 20.41
CA LEU A 532 -17.39 21.62 21.19
C LEU A 532 -16.19 21.15 20.36
N PHE A 533 -16.39 20.11 19.55
CA PHE A 533 -15.34 19.61 18.67
C PHE A 533 -14.86 20.69 17.69
N ASP A 534 -15.79 21.45 17.10
CA ASP A 534 -15.45 22.54 16.20
C ASP A 534 -14.74 23.69 16.93
N GLU A 535 -15.17 24.06 18.14
CA GLU A 535 -14.47 25.04 18.99
C GLU A 535 -13.05 24.58 19.34
N LEU A 536 -12.87 23.30 19.68
CA LEU A 536 -11.56 22.69 19.95
C LEU A 536 -10.64 22.71 18.70
N ARG A 537 -11.20 22.50 17.51
CA ARG A 537 -10.46 22.62 16.24
C ARG A 537 -9.96 24.03 15.99
N VAL A 538 -10.80 25.03 16.27
CA VAL A 538 -10.42 26.45 16.14
C VAL A 538 -9.29 26.78 17.14
N LEU A 539 -9.43 26.38 18.40
CA LEU A 539 -8.41 26.58 19.42
C LEU A 539 -7.08 25.92 19.05
N ARG A 540 -7.13 24.67 18.60
CA ARG A 540 -5.96 23.94 18.12
C ARG A 540 -5.25 24.67 16.98
N ARG A 541 -6.01 25.21 15.99
CA ARG A 541 -5.46 25.99 14.90
C ARG A 541 -4.74 27.25 15.40
N GLN A 542 -5.33 27.98 16.34
CA GLN A 542 -4.71 29.17 16.93
C GLN A 542 -3.37 28.83 17.61
N GLN A 543 -3.34 27.74 18.38
CA GLN A 543 -2.09 27.29 19.02
C GLN A 543 -1.04 26.84 17.99
N ALA A 544 -1.46 26.16 16.93
CA ALA A 544 -0.57 25.72 15.85
C ALA A 544 0.02 26.91 15.07
N GLU A 545 -0.75 27.97 14.82
CA GLU A 545 -0.28 29.19 14.17
C GLU A 545 0.77 29.91 15.04
N GLN A 546 0.56 30.01 16.35
CA GLN A 546 1.54 30.60 17.28
C GLN A 546 2.87 29.83 17.28
N GLU A 547 2.83 28.51 17.20
CA GLU A 547 4.01 27.65 17.17
C GLU A 547 4.60 27.46 15.76
N ASN A 548 3.92 27.99 14.72
CA ASN A 548 4.25 27.81 13.31
C ASN A 548 4.35 26.32 12.88
N VAL A 549 3.47 25.49 13.39
CA VAL A 549 3.43 24.05 13.14
C VAL A 549 2.05 23.61 12.58
N PRO A 550 1.97 22.43 11.97
CA PRO A 550 0.70 21.87 11.55
C PRO A 550 -0.26 21.61 12.73
N PRO A 551 -1.57 21.86 12.61
CA PRO A 551 -2.54 21.68 13.71
C PRO A 551 -2.55 20.27 14.29
N TYR A 552 -2.41 19.23 13.47
CA TYR A 552 -2.40 17.83 13.92
C TYR A 552 -1.16 17.46 14.77
N VAL A 553 -0.10 18.25 14.70
CA VAL A 553 1.10 18.06 15.54
C VAL A 553 0.81 18.46 16.99
N ILE A 554 -0.03 19.49 17.19
CA ILE A 554 -0.55 19.84 18.53
C ILE A 554 -1.42 18.67 19.02
N PHE A 555 -2.55 18.39 18.35
CA PHE A 555 -3.42 17.25 18.63
C PHE A 555 -4.07 16.72 17.37
N SER A 556 -4.24 15.38 17.28
CA SER A 556 -5.00 14.75 16.22
C SER A 556 -6.50 15.00 16.39
N ASP A 557 -7.29 14.83 15.32
CA ASP A 557 -8.75 14.90 15.41
C ASP A 557 -9.31 13.82 16.36
N ALA A 558 -8.67 12.65 16.43
CA ALA A 558 -9.03 11.61 17.38
C ALA A 558 -8.86 12.06 18.84
N THR A 559 -7.80 12.82 19.15
CA THR A 559 -7.58 13.43 20.46
C THR A 559 -8.68 14.45 20.78
N LEU A 560 -9.01 15.33 19.82
CA LEU A 560 -10.08 16.32 20.01
C LEU A 560 -11.46 15.66 20.19
N LEU A 561 -11.72 14.56 19.50
CA LEU A 561 -12.93 13.78 19.67
C LEU A 561 -13.04 13.17 21.07
N GLU A 562 -11.92 12.64 21.61
CA GLU A 562 -11.89 12.15 23.00
C GLU A 562 -12.13 13.29 24.00
N LEU A 563 -11.56 14.48 23.79
CA LEU A 563 -11.83 15.65 24.62
C LEU A 563 -13.30 16.04 24.61
N ALA A 564 -13.92 16.07 23.42
CA ALA A 564 -15.33 16.42 23.26
C ALA A 564 -16.25 15.39 23.91
N ASN A 565 -15.95 14.09 23.78
CA ASN A 565 -16.82 13.03 24.29
C ASN A 565 -16.67 12.79 25.80
N TYR A 566 -15.44 12.92 26.35
CA TYR A 566 -15.18 12.62 27.77
C TYR A 566 -15.13 13.83 28.70
N LEU A 567 -15.09 15.04 28.15
CA LEU A 567 -15.20 16.31 28.89
C LEU A 567 -14.26 16.38 30.13
N PRO A 568 -12.94 16.28 29.97
CA PRO A 568 -11.99 16.35 31.10
C PRO A 568 -12.02 17.71 31.78
N HIS A 569 -11.90 17.74 33.12
CA HIS A 569 -11.92 18.97 33.92
C HIS A 569 -10.60 19.26 34.63
N THR A 570 -9.72 18.26 34.76
CA THR A 570 -8.44 18.39 35.48
C THR A 570 -7.26 17.96 34.63
N LYS A 571 -6.03 18.30 35.04
CA LYS A 571 -4.83 17.81 34.36
C LYS A 571 -4.67 16.29 34.47
N GLU A 572 -5.14 15.70 35.56
CA GLU A 572 -5.16 14.26 35.79
C GLU A 572 -6.16 13.57 34.82
N ASP A 573 -7.26 14.24 34.48
CA ASP A 573 -8.19 13.75 33.46
C ASP A 573 -7.55 13.77 32.07
N LEU A 574 -6.75 14.81 31.76
CA LEU A 574 -6.03 14.91 30.47
C LEU A 574 -4.98 13.81 30.30
N ASP A 575 -4.35 13.34 31.39
CA ASP A 575 -3.40 12.20 31.31
C ASP A 575 -4.07 10.91 30.80
N GLN A 576 -5.40 10.80 30.97
CA GLN A 576 -6.19 9.68 30.45
C GLN A 576 -6.59 9.86 28.98
N ILE A 577 -6.44 11.04 28.38
CA ILE A 577 -6.77 11.33 26.99
C ILE A 577 -5.61 10.94 26.07
N ASN A 578 -5.90 10.20 25.01
CA ASN A 578 -4.87 9.79 24.06
C ASN A 578 -4.24 10.99 23.34
N GLY A 579 -2.90 11.01 23.29
CA GLY A 579 -2.15 12.06 22.62
C GLY A 579 -1.74 13.23 23.55
N PHE A 580 -2.16 13.22 24.81
CA PHE A 580 -1.66 14.11 25.85
C PHE A 580 -0.50 13.43 26.58
N GLY A 581 0.74 13.73 26.19
CA GLY A 581 1.93 13.42 26.99
C GLY A 581 2.20 14.54 28.00
N ALA A 582 3.04 14.27 29.02
CA ALA A 582 3.32 15.18 30.10
C ALA A 582 3.66 16.61 29.64
N PHE A 583 4.50 16.74 28.61
CA PHE A 583 4.88 18.03 28.02
C PHE A 583 3.69 18.80 27.45
N LYS A 584 2.76 18.11 26.75
CA LYS A 584 1.56 18.74 26.17
C LYS A 584 0.53 19.10 27.23
N ILE A 585 0.41 18.34 28.33
CA ILE A 585 -0.43 18.67 29.46
C ILE A 585 0.06 19.97 30.10
N GLU A 586 1.37 20.11 30.32
CA GLU A 586 1.95 21.30 30.90
C GLU A 586 1.74 22.54 30.00
N LYS A 587 2.01 22.38 28.69
CA LYS A 587 2.02 23.48 27.73
C LYS A 587 0.61 23.93 27.28
N TYR A 588 -0.27 23.00 27.02
CA TYR A 588 -1.58 23.27 26.40
C TYR A 588 -2.76 22.94 27.31
N GLY A 589 -2.57 22.13 28.36
CA GLY A 589 -3.65 21.56 29.15
C GLY A 589 -4.61 22.60 29.70
N GLU A 590 -4.12 23.68 30.30
CA GLU A 590 -4.94 24.73 30.91
C GLU A 590 -5.86 25.42 29.89
N ILE A 591 -5.34 25.72 28.70
CA ILE A 591 -6.10 26.42 27.64
C ILE A 591 -7.27 25.56 27.16
N PHE A 592 -7.04 24.26 26.94
CA PHE A 592 -8.08 23.33 26.51
C PHE A 592 -9.10 23.04 27.61
N LEU A 593 -8.65 22.85 28.86
CA LEU A 593 -9.55 22.66 30.01
C LEU A 593 -10.48 23.87 30.25
N ASN A 594 -9.98 25.08 30.07
CA ASN A 594 -10.80 26.28 30.22
C ASN A 594 -11.95 26.31 29.21
N LEU A 595 -11.67 26.01 27.93
CA LEU A 595 -12.71 25.93 26.89
C LEU A 595 -13.75 24.85 27.20
N ILE A 596 -13.30 23.64 27.57
CA ILE A 596 -14.17 22.53 27.90
C ILE A 596 -15.05 22.87 29.12
N SER A 597 -14.46 23.43 30.16
CA SER A 597 -15.16 23.82 31.40
C SER A 597 -16.20 24.90 31.12
N GLU A 598 -15.91 25.87 30.26
CA GLU A 598 -16.87 26.90 29.85
C GLU A 598 -18.04 26.29 29.07
N TYR A 599 -17.76 25.39 28.13
CA TYR A 599 -18.77 24.67 27.36
C TYR A 599 -19.67 23.81 28.28
N CYS A 600 -19.07 23.07 29.22
CA CYS A 600 -19.82 22.26 30.19
C CYS A 600 -20.73 23.11 31.09
N ARG A 601 -20.21 24.25 31.55
CA ARG A 601 -21.01 25.18 32.35
C ARG A 601 -22.23 25.74 31.57
N LYS A 602 -22.05 26.12 30.29
CA LYS A 602 -23.10 26.63 29.43
C LYS A 602 -24.21 25.60 29.17
N ASN A 603 -23.80 24.30 29.02
CA ASN A 603 -24.70 23.23 28.64
C ASN A 603 -25.13 22.32 29.83
N ASN A 604 -24.79 22.66 31.09
CA ASN A 604 -25.02 21.86 32.27
C ASN A 604 -24.50 20.41 32.17
N LEU A 605 -23.31 20.24 31.65
CA LEU A 605 -22.65 18.95 31.47
C LEU A 605 -21.60 18.70 32.55
N THR A 606 -21.33 17.43 32.85
CA THR A 606 -20.29 16.98 33.79
C THR A 606 -19.28 16.11 33.07
N SER A 607 -18.09 15.98 33.66
CA SER A 607 -17.05 15.12 33.12
C SER A 607 -17.54 13.66 32.99
N LYS A 608 -17.23 13.05 31.85
CA LYS A 608 -17.50 11.63 31.54
C LYS A 608 -16.21 10.78 31.54
N ILE A 609 -15.13 11.31 32.10
CA ILE A 609 -13.84 10.62 32.07
C ILE A 609 -13.88 9.25 32.78
N SER A 610 -14.72 9.10 33.81
CA SER A 610 -14.94 7.84 34.51
C SER A 610 -15.63 6.76 33.66
N GLU A 611 -16.34 7.16 32.60
CA GLU A 611 -16.96 6.25 31.62
C GLU A 611 -15.97 5.74 30.58
N LYS A 612 -14.81 6.39 30.50
CA LYS A 612 -13.74 5.94 29.62
C LYS A 612 -13.22 4.60 30.13
N LYS A 613 -13.59 3.53 29.41
CA LYS A 613 -13.07 2.19 29.71
C LYS A 613 -11.57 2.24 29.67
N PRO A 614 -10.86 1.78 30.74
CA PRO A 614 -9.42 1.58 30.66
C PRO A 614 -9.20 0.71 29.42
N LYS A 615 -8.29 1.13 28.53
CA LYS A 615 -7.98 0.36 27.34
C LYS A 615 -7.70 -1.07 27.81
N LYS A 616 -8.53 -2.03 27.37
CA LYS A 616 -8.20 -3.44 27.53
C LYS A 616 -6.78 -3.55 27.03
N GLN A 617 -5.84 -3.85 27.92
CA GLN A 617 -4.56 -4.39 27.51
C GLN A 617 -4.95 -5.43 26.48
N SER A 618 -4.61 -5.19 25.23
CA SER A 618 -4.84 -6.17 24.19
C SER A 618 -4.09 -7.41 24.67
N THR A 619 -4.80 -8.33 25.34
CA THR A 619 -4.31 -9.68 25.41
C THR A 619 -3.95 -9.97 23.97
N PRO A 620 -2.72 -10.36 23.69
CA PRO A 620 -2.36 -10.69 22.33
C PRO A 620 -3.46 -11.64 21.88
N LYS A 621 -4.31 -11.21 20.93
CA LYS A 621 -5.20 -12.12 20.22
C LYS A 621 -4.27 -13.24 19.88
N LYS A 622 -4.57 -14.50 20.32
CA LYS A 622 -3.80 -15.68 19.99
C LYS A 622 -3.23 -15.41 18.63
N GLU A 623 -1.92 -15.31 18.55
CA GLU A 623 -1.22 -15.11 17.29
C GLU A 623 -1.88 -16.09 16.33
N ASN A 624 -2.74 -15.58 15.44
CA ASN A 624 -2.86 -16.24 14.17
C ASN A 624 -1.42 -16.17 13.70
N GLN A 625 -0.72 -17.29 13.80
CA GLN A 625 0.57 -17.46 13.17
C GLN A 625 0.33 -16.95 11.76
N TYR A 626 0.77 -15.71 11.50
CA TYR A 626 0.77 -15.15 10.17
C TYR A 626 1.53 -16.19 9.36
N GLN A 627 0.81 -16.95 8.55
CA GLN A 627 1.45 -17.89 7.66
C GLN A 627 2.37 -17.01 6.84
N ALA A 628 3.67 -17.25 6.99
CA ALA A 628 4.69 -16.66 6.14
C ALA A 628 4.16 -16.65 4.71
N GLY A 629 4.47 -15.60 3.93
CA GLY A 629 3.89 -15.42 2.59
C GLY A 629 3.91 -16.71 1.77
N THR A 630 2.99 -16.87 0.83
CA THR A 630 2.71 -18.17 0.19
C THR A 630 3.98 -18.88 -0.32
N TYR A 631 4.98 -18.09 -0.78
CA TYR A 631 6.30 -18.61 -1.20
C TYR A 631 7.15 -19.06 0.00
N THR A 632 7.22 -18.23 1.05
CA THR A 632 8.03 -18.52 2.25
C THR A 632 7.51 -19.76 2.98
N THR A 633 6.20 -19.97 3.05
CA THR A 633 5.61 -21.18 3.61
C THR A 633 6.01 -22.43 2.81
N THR A 634 5.98 -22.36 1.45
CA THR A 634 6.49 -23.46 0.61
C THR A 634 7.95 -23.73 0.90
N PHE A 635 8.77 -22.68 0.96
CA PHE A 635 10.20 -22.81 1.22
C PHE A 635 10.50 -23.41 2.59
N GLN A 636 9.82 -22.95 3.64
CA GLN A 636 9.99 -23.50 5.01
C GLN A 636 9.59 -24.98 5.07
N MET A 637 8.46 -25.36 4.45
CA MET A 637 8.04 -26.75 4.37
C MET A 637 9.04 -27.60 3.58
N TYR A 638 9.56 -27.07 2.47
CA TYR A 638 10.59 -27.74 1.69
C TYR A 638 11.90 -27.92 2.48
N LYS A 639 12.36 -26.89 3.18
CA LYS A 639 13.55 -26.96 4.06
C LYS A 639 13.33 -27.86 5.29
N ALA A 640 12.08 -28.03 5.73
CA ALA A 640 11.71 -29.00 6.77
C ALA A 640 11.69 -30.46 6.26
N GLY A 641 12.03 -30.71 4.97
CA GLY A 641 12.16 -32.03 4.39
C GLY A 641 10.88 -32.59 3.74
N ASN A 642 9.82 -31.79 3.59
CA ASN A 642 8.64 -32.22 2.84
C ASN A 642 8.91 -32.23 1.33
N ASN A 643 8.40 -33.21 0.60
CA ASN A 643 8.48 -33.23 -0.85
C ASN A 643 7.43 -32.30 -1.49
N ILE A 644 7.58 -32.01 -2.79
CA ILE A 644 6.75 -31.05 -3.52
C ILE A 644 5.27 -31.48 -3.53
N GLU A 645 4.99 -32.77 -3.68
CA GLU A 645 3.65 -33.33 -3.71
C GLU A 645 2.94 -33.22 -2.34
N ASP A 646 3.66 -33.47 -1.26
CA ASP A 646 3.11 -33.36 0.09
C ASP A 646 2.86 -31.89 0.45
N ILE A 647 3.77 -30.99 0.08
CA ILE A 647 3.55 -29.54 0.25
C ILE A 647 2.31 -29.10 -0.53
N ALA A 648 2.12 -29.58 -1.76
CA ALA A 648 0.95 -29.28 -2.58
C ALA A 648 -0.35 -29.73 -1.90
N LYS A 649 -0.39 -30.95 -1.34
CA LYS A 649 -1.54 -31.50 -0.59
C LYS A 649 -1.81 -30.70 0.68
N ILE A 650 -0.81 -30.47 1.52
CA ILE A 650 -0.95 -29.77 2.80
C ILE A 650 -1.44 -28.33 2.57
N ARG A 651 -0.97 -27.68 1.51
CA ARG A 651 -1.30 -26.31 1.19
C ARG A 651 -2.54 -26.14 0.30
N ASN A 652 -3.14 -27.24 -0.16
CA ASN A 652 -4.24 -27.27 -1.11
C ASN A 652 -3.94 -26.43 -2.39
N LEU A 653 -2.71 -26.58 -2.91
CA LEU A 653 -2.22 -25.91 -4.12
C LEU A 653 -1.83 -26.94 -5.17
N SER A 654 -1.75 -26.54 -6.44
CA SER A 654 -1.26 -27.45 -7.47
C SER A 654 0.25 -27.69 -7.32
N VAL A 655 0.73 -28.87 -7.69
CA VAL A 655 2.17 -29.21 -7.75
C VAL A 655 2.93 -28.17 -8.56
N ASN A 656 2.39 -27.73 -9.67
CA ASN A 656 2.99 -26.69 -10.53
C ASN A 656 3.12 -25.34 -9.81
N THR A 657 2.18 -24.98 -8.96
CA THR A 657 2.25 -23.77 -8.12
C THR A 657 3.41 -23.88 -7.11
N ILE A 658 3.56 -25.03 -6.46
CA ILE A 658 4.66 -25.27 -5.51
C ILE A 658 6.01 -25.24 -6.24
N GLN A 659 6.10 -25.87 -7.42
CA GLN A 659 7.29 -25.83 -8.28
C GLN A 659 7.66 -24.38 -8.64
N THR A 660 6.70 -23.56 -9.06
CA THR A 660 6.91 -22.13 -9.36
C THR A 660 7.41 -21.36 -8.13
N HIS A 661 6.88 -21.66 -6.94
CA HIS A 661 7.36 -21.06 -5.70
C HIS A 661 8.84 -21.37 -5.46
N LEU A 662 9.27 -22.61 -5.66
CA LEU A 662 10.67 -23.04 -5.43
C LEU A 662 11.63 -22.47 -6.49
N VAL A 663 11.22 -22.37 -7.74
CA VAL A 663 12.00 -21.75 -8.83
C VAL A 663 12.37 -20.29 -8.50
N ASN A 664 11.44 -19.53 -7.91
CA ASN A 664 11.73 -18.15 -7.48
C ASN A 664 12.87 -18.08 -6.44
N PHE A 665 12.98 -19.08 -5.55
CA PHE A 665 14.09 -19.14 -4.58
C PHE A 665 15.42 -19.53 -5.23
N VAL A 666 15.42 -20.19 -6.39
CA VAL A 666 16.61 -20.40 -7.20
C VAL A 666 17.03 -19.08 -7.88
N GLU A 667 16.08 -18.31 -8.42
CA GLU A 667 16.35 -17.04 -9.11
C GLU A 667 16.96 -15.99 -8.17
N VAL A 668 16.60 -16.01 -6.87
CA VAL A 668 17.22 -15.15 -5.84
C VAL A 668 18.43 -15.78 -5.15
N GLY A 669 18.81 -17.01 -5.51
CA GLY A 669 20.00 -17.68 -5.01
C GLY A 669 19.89 -18.30 -3.61
N THR A 670 18.68 -18.46 -3.08
CA THR A 670 18.40 -19.04 -1.75
C THR A 670 18.36 -20.57 -1.78
N ILE A 671 17.93 -21.16 -2.91
CA ILE A 671 17.98 -22.60 -3.19
C ILE A 671 19.03 -22.83 -4.29
N LYS A 672 19.89 -23.83 -4.11
CA LYS A 672 20.81 -24.25 -5.18
C LYS A 672 20.08 -25.14 -6.17
N PRO A 673 20.34 -25.05 -7.49
CA PRO A 673 19.73 -25.93 -8.48
C PRO A 673 19.87 -27.43 -8.15
N SER A 674 21.03 -27.80 -7.59
CA SER A 674 21.31 -29.19 -7.14
C SER A 674 20.36 -29.73 -6.07
N GLU A 675 19.58 -28.88 -5.41
CA GLU A 675 18.57 -29.29 -4.45
C GLU A 675 17.26 -29.68 -5.13
N LEU A 676 17.01 -29.23 -6.37
CA LEU A 676 15.75 -29.38 -7.09
C LEU A 676 15.84 -30.24 -8.34
N MET A 677 17.04 -30.41 -8.92
CA MET A 677 17.26 -31.19 -10.15
C MET A 677 18.67 -31.76 -10.23
N ASP A 678 18.86 -32.72 -11.15
CA ASP A 678 20.18 -33.23 -11.46
C ASP A 678 21.04 -32.15 -12.14
N THR A 679 22.20 -31.87 -11.58
CA THR A 679 23.13 -30.84 -12.05
C THR A 679 23.65 -31.11 -13.48
N ASN A 680 23.72 -32.39 -13.90
CA ASN A 680 24.12 -32.75 -15.27
C ASN A 680 23.13 -32.25 -16.33
N LYS A 681 21.91 -31.97 -15.97
CA LYS A 681 20.88 -31.45 -16.88
C LYS A 681 20.93 -29.93 -17.06
N ILE A 682 21.69 -29.20 -16.24
CA ILE A 682 21.72 -27.74 -16.26
C ILE A 682 22.41 -27.21 -17.52
N GLU A 683 23.62 -27.70 -17.82
CA GLU A 683 24.40 -27.21 -18.93
C GLU A 683 23.74 -27.40 -20.32
N PRO A 684 23.12 -28.57 -20.63
CA PRO A 684 22.39 -28.76 -21.87
C PRO A 684 21.23 -27.73 -22.03
N ILE A 685 20.47 -27.46 -20.97
CA ILE A 685 19.37 -26.47 -20.99
C ILE A 685 19.91 -25.07 -21.25
N ILE A 686 20.99 -24.67 -20.56
CA ILE A 686 21.59 -23.35 -20.70
C ILE A 686 22.21 -23.18 -22.10
N SER A 687 22.83 -24.23 -22.67
CA SER A 687 23.43 -24.19 -24.00
C SER A 687 22.39 -23.86 -25.08
N ILE A 688 21.22 -24.51 -25.03
CA ILE A 688 20.10 -24.24 -25.96
C ILE A 688 19.55 -22.82 -25.73
N ALA A 689 19.36 -22.41 -24.47
CA ALA A 689 18.89 -21.07 -24.16
C ALA A 689 19.81 -19.97 -24.70
N LYS A 690 21.13 -20.18 -24.69
CA LYS A 690 22.11 -19.26 -25.25
C LYS A 690 22.10 -19.24 -26.79
N SER A 691 21.99 -20.40 -27.44
CA SER A 691 22.04 -20.51 -28.89
C SER A 691 20.84 -19.86 -29.61
N GLN A 692 19.70 -19.79 -28.96
CA GLN A 692 18.43 -19.29 -29.53
C GLN A 692 17.98 -17.94 -28.95
N ASN A 693 18.84 -17.22 -28.26
CA ASN A 693 18.56 -15.92 -27.66
C ASN A 693 17.33 -15.94 -26.73
N ILE A 694 17.26 -16.94 -25.84
CA ILE A 694 16.18 -17.24 -24.87
C ILE A 694 14.85 -17.57 -25.54
N PRO A 695 14.68 -18.76 -26.12
CA PRO A 695 13.43 -19.21 -26.71
C PRO A 695 12.37 -19.52 -25.64
N SER A 696 11.13 -19.70 -26.06
CA SER A 696 10.06 -20.12 -25.16
C SER A 696 10.39 -21.47 -24.50
N LEU A 697 9.92 -21.67 -23.25
CA LEU A 697 10.08 -22.95 -22.52
C LEU A 697 9.68 -24.18 -23.36
N LYS A 698 8.67 -23.99 -24.21
CA LYS A 698 8.18 -25.03 -25.11
C LYS A 698 9.22 -25.40 -26.19
N ALA A 699 9.89 -24.40 -26.75
CA ALA A 699 10.93 -24.64 -27.77
C ALA A 699 12.14 -25.39 -27.18
N ILE A 700 12.56 -25.01 -25.96
CA ILE A 700 13.64 -25.71 -25.24
C ILE A 700 13.22 -27.17 -24.94
N LYS A 701 11.98 -27.39 -24.50
CA LYS A 701 11.47 -28.74 -24.22
C LYS A 701 11.40 -29.61 -25.47
N GLU A 702 10.96 -29.05 -26.61
CA GLU A 702 10.88 -29.76 -27.88
C GLU A 702 12.26 -30.19 -28.40
N GLU A 703 13.30 -29.40 -28.14
CA GLU A 703 14.68 -29.70 -28.55
C GLU A 703 15.39 -30.68 -27.60
N LEU A 704 15.09 -30.60 -26.30
CA LEU A 704 15.68 -31.48 -25.28
C LEU A 704 14.99 -32.85 -25.18
N GLY A 705 13.76 -32.99 -25.65
CA GLY A 705 12.98 -34.22 -25.60
C GLY A 705 12.34 -34.50 -24.22
N GLU A 706 11.74 -35.70 -24.07
CA GLU A 706 10.91 -36.07 -22.91
C GLU A 706 11.69 -36.28 -21.59
N GLU A 707 13.00 -36.44 -21.66
CA GLU A 707 13.86 -36.65 -20.48
C GLU A 707 14.00 -35.43 -19.59
N TYR A 708 13.58 -34.25 -20.06
CA TYR A 708 13.63 -32.96 -19.34
C TYR A 708 12.22 -32.48 -19.03
N SER A 709 11.90 -32.29 -17.76
CA SER A 709 10.61 -31.72 -17.34
C SER A 709 10.60 -30.19 -17.49
N TYR A 710 9.42 -29.60 -17.64
CA TYR A 710 9.26 -28.13 -17.62
C TYR A 710 9.79 -27.50 -16.33
N PHE A 711 9.70 -28.20 -15.21
CA PHE A 711 10.22 -27.75 -13.93
C PHE A 711 11.76 -27.65 -13.95
N GLU A 712 12.44 -28.68 -14.44
CA GLU A 712 13.92 -28.67 -14.58
C GLU A 712 14.39 -27.56 -15.52
N ILE A 713 13.68 -27.33 -16.63
CA ILE A 713 13.99 -26.23 -17.56
C ILE A 713 13.85 -24.88 -16.85
N HIS A 714 12.78 -24.67 -16.07
CA HIS A 714 12.58 -23.45 -15.30
C HIS A 714 13.68 -23.24 -14.25
N VAL A 715 14.09 -24.27 -13.51
CA VAL A 715 15.15 -24.21 -12.50
C VAL A 715 16.48 -23.81 -13.14
N ALA A 716 16.82 -24.43 -14.27
CA ALA A 716 18.08 -24.13 -14.98
C ALA A 716 18.11 -22.70 -15.55
N LEU A 717 17.00 -22.22 -16.12
CA LEU A 717 16.88 -20.85 -16.61
C LEU A 717 16.93 -19.81 -15.49
N ALA A 718 16.28 -20.08 -14.35
CA ALA A 718 16.36 -19.22 -13.18
C ALA A 718 17.82 -19.10 -12.66
N PHE A 719 18.55 -20.21 -12.66
CA PHE A 719 19.97 -20.22 -12.29
C PHE A 719 20.84 -19.47 -13.30
N TYR A 720 20.59 -19.63 -14.58
CA TYR A 720 21.30 -18.92 -15.64
C TYR A 720 21.13 -17.39 -15.49
N LYS A 721 19.90 -16.93 -15.31
CA LYS A 721 19.61 -15.51 -15.03
C LYS A 721 20.35 -15.00 -13.79
N LEU A 722 20.43 -15.81 -12.73
CA LEU A 722 21.17 -15.44 -11.50
C LEU A 722 22.69 -15.29 -11.80
N GLN A 723 23.25 -16.15 -12.64
CA GLN A 723 24.67 -16.06 -13.05
C GLN A 723 24.94 -14.84 -13.91
N GLU A 724 24.09 -14.54 -14.88
CA GLU A 724 24.20 -13.34 -15.71
C GLU A 724 24.14 -12.06 -14.87
N LYS A 725 23.20 -11.97 -13.92
CA LYS A 725 23.11 -10.84 -12.98
C LYS A 725 24.39 -10.69 -12.14
N LYS A 726 25.00 -11.79 -11.69
CA LYS A 726 26.27 -11.74 -10.95
C LYS A 726 27.44 -11.25 -11.82
N TRP A 727 27.46 -11.63 -13.08
CA TRP A 727 28.55 -11.24 -14.02
C TRP A 727 28.42 -9.76 -14.45
N GLN A 728 27.20 -9.25 -14.64
CA GLN A 728 26.95 -7.84 -14.93
C GLN A 728 27.29 -6.93 -13.73
N ASN A 729 27.16 -7.41 -12.50
CA ASN A 729 27.52 -6.67 -11.29
C ASN A 729 29.02 -6.71 -10.94
N GLN A 730 29.84 -7.48 -11.67
CA GLN A 730 31.28 -7.55 -11.50
C GLN A 730 32.05 -6.74 -12.58
N LYS A 731 31.37 -6.23 -13.61
CA LYS A 731 31.87 -5.26 -14.57
C LYS A 731 31.44 -3.85 -14.20
#